data_3a12667377b5824e0fc1619bf1eccf77
#
_entry.id   3a12667377b5824e0fc1619bf1eccf77
#
_cell.length_a   1.000
_cell.length_b   1.000
_cell.length_c   1.000
_cell.angle_alpha   90.00
_cell.angle_beta   90.00
_cell.angle_gamma   90.00
#
_symmetry.space_group_name_H-M   'P 1'
#
loop_
_entity.id
_entity.type
_entity.pdbx_description
1 polymer ?
#
loop_
_entity_poly.entity_id
_entity_poly.type
_entity_poly.pdbx_seq_one_letter_code
_entity_poly.pdbx_strand_id
1 'polypeptide(L)'
;MTSHWCDFQNSDVIMNIGSNSAENHPVSSRWLHKAHDNGAKWIVVDPRYTRTAEQADIYCPIRSGTDIAFFGGLYNYVVNNLIEPGLQEYLATGKQDNYNFEYLLNYTNASYLLDPSFTFDPETGLFSGWDPEKKKYTNTTWHYQVESTSTWDTSANGTYSWAVAPGVPEFTPPTVEHPKKDMTLQDPMCVYQQFKKHYSRYDMDTVCSICGMDKETLELVYSTYASSAAPGKAGSILYALGQTQHTYGAQNTRAMSVCQLLLGNIGIPGGGLNALRGEPNVQGATDMGMLVNELPGYLKWPNDSARSSLRKWLEGETYSDGYYTNKPKFLVSFLKEWFGDAATVENDYGYDWLPKVPSSPDFTIMSTFELMDQNIIKGYFNWGMNPCHSAPNASFVRKSMAKLDWLVVADQVITESASFWKAPDMKPEEINTEVYFLPCALIYEKPGTIANSGRWLQWRYQAVEPWEEAKPDYEMVDLIWKEICRLYQEEGGANPDPILKTKWDYYVDGKIDPRPVAWALNGYNVAGTDCNTTTDNPKTDLLAGYSALKADGSTACAMWIYGGFWSNNDAPLDPAEQPIGRRDNSDAAGGFGLNTTWAYAWPNNRRILYNRASSDLNGKPWNADKPLCEWNGTKWVLNDAADFTAVNGDTPVPPNNKAFFMLWEQNARLESYGMEDGPLPEHFEPFETPVDNNLLNGSLNNPCMKFAENESTKHGSVEEYPIVATTYSVTEQWQTGGQSRSCPALVEAMPTQFIEISEELAGEKGIKSGDKVRVWNNRASVEVDAVVTKRVKPLTVHGKTQHLIGLTHHFGWSDLFGTGDVVNDLTPNVGDPNSQTPEYKAFLVNIEKA
;
A
#
# COMPACT_ATOMS: atom_id res chain seq x y z
N MET A 1 3.26 -1.25 7.66
CA MET A 1 4.04 -0.85 8.85
C MET A 1 5.51 -0.87 8.50
N THR A 2 5.82 -0.09 7.49
CA THR A 2 7.14 0.00 6.88
C THR A 2 8.08 0.77 7.80
N SER A 3 9.14 0.12 8.23
CA SER A 3 10.30 0.78 8.83
C SER A 3 11.14 1.44 7.73
N HIS A 4 12.04 2.34 8.09
CA HIS A 4 12.97 2.85 7.11
C HIS A 4 13.96 1.76 6.68
N TRP A 5 14.38 1.76 5.42
CA TRP A 5 15.22 0.69 4.85
C TRP A 5 16.58 0.52 5.54
N CYS A 6 17.15 1.58 6.11
CA CYS A 6 18.39 1.45 6.88
C CYS A 6 18.24 0.52 8.10
N ASP A 7 17.02 0.28 8.55
CA ASP A 7 16.72 -0.62 9.66
C ASP A 7 16.85 -2.11 9.32
N PHE A 8 16.85 -2.48 8.03
CA PHE A 8 17.06 -3.87 7.61
C PHE A 8 18.36 -4.45 8.17
N GLN A 9 19.41 -3.62 8.32
CA GLN A 9 20.68 -4.07 8.92
C GLN A 9 20.55 -4.65 10.34
N ASN A 10 19.44 -4.39 11.01
CA ASN A 10 19.16 -4.86 12.37
C ASN A 10 18.38 -6.19 12.40
N SER A 11 17.93 -6.69 11.24
CA SER A 11 17.19 -7.95 11.14
C SER A 11 18.06 -9.16 11.47
N ASP A 12 17.48 -10.15 12.13
CA ASP A 12 18.10 -11.49 12.31
C ASP A 12 17.71 -12.44 11.18
N VAL A 13 16.52 -12.24 10.59
CA VAL A 13 16.04 -12.99 9.43
C VAL A 13 15.33 -12.03 8.46
N ILE A 14 15.59 -12.18 7.18
CA ILE A 14 14.95 -11.40 6.11
C ILE A 14 14.24 -12.36 5.16
N MET A 15 12.99 -12.04 4.80
CA MET A 15 12.25 -12.75 3.77
C MET A 15 11.86 -11.75 2.66
N ASN A 16 12.41 -11.96 1.47
CA ASN A 16 11.88 -11.35 0.25
C ASN A 16 10.85 -12.30 -0.37
N ILE A 17 9.63 -11.83 -0.57
CA ILE A 17 8.55 -12.60 -1.17
C ILE A 17 7.87 -11.80 -2.28
N GLY A 18 7.80 -12.36 -3.49
CA GLY A 18 7.22 -11.67 -4.65
C GLY A 18 7.88 -10.32 -4.96
N SER A 19 9.21 -10.23 -4.74
CA SER A 19 9.99 -9.00 -4.92
C SER A 19 11.44 -9.30 -5.31
N ASN A 20 11.93 -8.62 -6.34
CA ASN A 20 13.32 -8.72 -6.80
C ASN A 20 14.10 -7.45 -6.40
N SER A 21 14.35 -7.28 -5.10
CA SER A 21 14.92 -6.05 -4.53
C SER A 21 16.33 -5.72 -5.04
N ALA A 22 17.12 -6.71 -5.43
CA ALA A 22 18.46 -6.50 -5.96
C ALA A 22 18.44 -5.75 -7.31
N GLU A 23 17.39 -5.95 -8.11
CA GLU A 23 17.24 -5.27 -9.42
C GLU A 23 16.38 -4.01 -9.31
N ASN A 24 15.24 -4.07 -8.62
CA ASN A 24 14.31 -2.93 -8.57
C ASN A 24 14.60 -1.90 -7.47
N HIS A 25 15.34 -2.29 -6.43
CA HIS A 25 15.71 -1.41 -5.30
C HIS A 25 17.19 -1.55 -4.92
N PRO A 26 18.14 -1.39 -5.87
CA PRO A 26 19.55 -1.73 -5.65
C PRO A 26 20.19 -0.91 -4.53
N VAL A 27 19.80 0.35 -4.37
CA VAL A 27 20.33 1.21 -3.30
C VAL A 27 19.91 0.72 -1.90
N SER A 28 18.73 0.16 -1.76
CA SER A 28 18.27 -0.41 -0.46
C SER A 28 18.92 -1.77 -0.16
N SER A 29 19.34 -2.51 -1.19
CA SER A 29 19.96 -3.83 -1.04
C SER A 29 21.24 -3.79 -0.21
N ARG A 30 21.96 -2.66 -0.17
CA ARG A 30 23.11 -2.49 0.72
C ARG A 30 22.81 -2.74 2.21
N TRP A 31 21.57 -2.51 2.64
CA TRP A 31 21.16 -2.73 4.02
C TRP A 31 20.83 -4.20 4.27
N LEU A 32 20.35 -4.91 3.25
CA LEU A 32 20.15 -6.36 3.29
C LEU A 32 21.50 -7.06 3.37
N HIS A 33 22.48 -6.66 2.57
CA HIS A 33 23.85 -7.18 2.67
C HIS A 33 24.48 -6.91 4.03
N LYS A 34 24.31 -5.72 4.61
CA LYS A 34 24.78 -5.44 5.96
C LYS A 34 24.16 -6.35 7.00
N ALA A 35 22.87 -6.66 6.91
CA ALA A 35 22.23 -7.63 7.80
C ALA A 35 22.84 -9.02 7.62
N HIS A 36 23.02 -9.45 6.38
CA HIS A 36 23.63 -10.73 6.04
C HIS A 36 25.08 -10.82 6.55
N ASP A 37 25.90 -9.78 6.35
CA ASP A 37 27.26 -9.68 6.90
C ASP A 37 27.28 -9.74 8.43
N ASN A 38 26.21 -9.28 9.09
CA ASN A 38 26.02 -9.36 10.53
C ASN A 38 25.47 -10.72 10.99
N GLY A 39 25.27 -11.68 10.08
CA GLY A 39 24.83 -13.05 10.38
C GLY A 39 23.33 -13.30 10.23
N ALA A 40 22.56 -12.34 9.72
CA ALA A 40 21.14 -12.56 9.41
C ALA A 40 20.98 -13.62 8.32
N LYS A 41 19.91 -14.39 8.39
CA LYS A 41 19.51 -15.32 7.33
C LYS A 41 18.63 -14.63 6.32
N TRP A 42 18.88 -14.85 5.04
CA TRP A 42 18.16 -14.26 3.94
C TRP A 42 17.42 -15.33 3.13
N ILE A 43 16.09 -15.24 3.12
CA ILE A 43 15.17 -16.15 2.44
C ILE A 43 14.55 -15.40 1.26
N VAL A 44 14.44 -16.07 0.12
CA VAL A 44 13.68 -15.58 -1.05
C VAL A 44 12.62 -16.60 -1.43
N VAL A 45 11.37 -16.15 -1.49
CA VAL A 45 10.21 -16.93 -1.95
C VAL A 45 9.68 -16.26 -3.22
N ASP A 46 9.87 -16.91 -4.37
CA ASP A 46 9.50 -16.34 -5.67
C ASP A 46 9.32 -17.46 -6.70
N PRO A 47 8.37 -17.36 -7.63
CA PRO A 47 8.21 -18.35 -8.71
C PRO A 47 9.44 -18.46 -9.63
N ARG A 48 10.22 -17.40 -9.69
CA ARG A 48 11.38 -17.26 -10.57
C ARG A 48 12.65 -17.09 -9.75
N TYR A 49 13.76 -17.76 -10.14
CA TYR A 49 15.07 -17.54 -9.54
C TYR A 49 15.64 -16.18 -9.97
N THR A 50 15.50 -15.18 -9.12
CA THR A 50 15.84 -13.78 -9.36
C THR A 50 17.28 -13.44 -8.97
N ARG A 51 17.73 -12.21 -9.30
CA ARG A 51 19.01 -11.68 -8.79
C ARG A 51 19.02 -11.56 -7.25
N THR A 52 17.86 -11.36 -6.63
CA THR A 52 17.75 -11.40 -5.17
C THR A 52 17.94 -12.82 -4.65
N ALA A 53 17.36 -13.81 -5.33
CA ALA A 53 17.52 -15.23 -4.96
C ALA A 53 18.96 -15.71 -5.07
N GLU A 54 19.73 -15.19 -6.03
CA GLU A 54 21.13 -15.49 -6.20
C GLU A 54 22.00 -15.10 -4.99
N GLN A 55 21.54 -14.13 -4.20
CA GLN A 55 22.26 -13.58 -3.05
C GLN A 55 21.78 -14.11 -1.70
N ALA A 56 20.66 -14.83 -1.70
CA ALA A 56 20.03 -15.36 -0.49
C ALA A 56 20.66 -16.68 0.00
N ASP A 57 20.52 -16.96 1.30
CA ASP A 57 20.88 -18.27 1.88
C ASP A 57 19.92 -19.38 1.44
N ILE A 58 18.63 -19.05 1.29
CA ILE A 58 17.57 -19.99 1.00
C ILE A 58 16.69 -19.42 -0.14
N TYR A 59 16.57 -20.19 -1.21
CA TYR A 59 15.57 -19.93 -2.26
C TYR A 59 14.47 -20.98 -2.21
N CYS A 60 13.23 -20.55 -2.19
CA CYS A 60 12.06 -21.38 -2.16
C CYS A 60 11.15 -21.04 -3.37
N PRO A 61 11.07 -21.88 -4.40
CA PRO A 61 10.14 -21.67 -5.50
C PRO A 61 8.71 -21.86 -5.02
N ILE A 62 7.80 -21.02 -5.49
CA ILE A 62 6.39 -21.06 -5.15
C ILE A 62 5.54 -21.00 -6.43
N ARG A 63 4.43 -21.71 -6.47
CA ARG A 63 3.44 -21.50 -7.50
C ARG A 63 2.80 -20.12 -7.35
N SER A 64 2.78 -19.33 -8.43
CA SER A 64 2.17 -18.01 -8.41
C SER A 64 0.72 -18.08 -7.94
N GLY A 65 0.34 -17.21 -6.99
CA GLY A 65 -1.00 -17.15 -6.45
C GLY A 65 -1.29 -18.12 -5.30
N THR A 66 -0.29 -18.63 -4.59
CA THR A 66 -0.51 -19.55 -3.43
C THR A 66 0.07 -19.00 -2.12
N ASP A 67 0.26 -17.71 -2.05
CA ASP A 67 0.93 -17.03 -0.94
C ASP A 67 0.19 -17.19 0.39
N ILE A 68 -1.15 -17.14 0.39
CA ILE A 68 -1.94 -17.37 1.63
C ILE A 68 -1.78 -18.79 2.13
N ALA A 69 -1.70 -19.79 1.22
CA ALA A 69 -1.44 -21.17 1.63
C ALA A 69 -0.06 -21.31 2.27
N PHE A 70 0.97 -20.67 1.70
CA PHE A 70 2.31 -20.59 2.27
C PHE A 70 2.31 -19.98 3.68
N PHE A 71 1.68 -18.82 3.89
CA PHE A 71 1.62 -18.18 5.22
C PHE A 71 0.75 -18.97 6.19
N GLY A 72 -0.37 -19.55 5.75
CA GLY A 72 -1.21 -20.42 6.56
C GLY A 72 -0.43 -21.62 7.12
N GLY A 73 0.43 -22.22 6.29
CA GLY A 73 1.35 -23.28 6.73
C GLY A 73 2.38 -22.78 7.74
N LEU A 74 2.93 -21.59 7.55
CA LEU A 74 3.85 -20.97 8.52
C LEU A 74 3.14 -20.71 9.86
N TYR A 75 1.88 -20.26 9.86
CA TYR A 75 1.13 -20.08 11.11
C TYR A 75 0.89 -21.41 11.82
N ASN A 76 0.49 -22.42 11.06
CA ASN A 76 0.32 -23.78 11.59
C ASN A 76 1.63 -24.29 12.23
N TYR A 77 2.75 -24.07 11.55
CA TYR A 77 4.08 -24.41 12.06
C TYR A 77 4.38 -23.68 13.39
N VAL A 78 4.18 -22.35 13.45
CA VAL A 78 4.44 -21.53 14.64
C VAL A 78 3.54 -21.94 15.81
N VAL A 79 2.24 -22.15 15.55
CA VAL A 79 1.29 -22.60 16.57
C VAL A 79 1.74 -23.95 17.17
N ASN A 80 2.03 -24.95 16.34
CA ASN A 80 2.30 -26.31 16.80
C ASN A 80 3.71 -26.48 17.39
N ASN A 81 4.70 -25.72 16.92
CA ASN A 81 6.10 -25.92 17.33
C ASN A 81 6.60 -24.88 18.34
N LEU A 82 5.98 -23.71 18.45
CA LEU A 82 6.42 -22.65 19.34
C LEU A 82 5.38 -22.27 20.39
N ILE A 83 4.11 -22.01 19.99
CA ILE A 83 3.11 -21.49 20.92
C ILE A 83 2.57 -22.61 21.82
N GLU A 84 1.97 -23.66 21.28
CA GLU A 84 1.34 -24.72 22.06
C GLU A 84 2.31 -25.40 23.03
N PRO A 85 3.57 -25.72 22.64
CA PRO A 85 4.51 -26.34 23.57
C PRO A 85 4.94 -25.44 24.73
N GLY A 86 5.00 -24.11 24.53
CA GLY A 86 5.53 -23.17 25.52
C GLY A 86 4.46 -22.44 26.36
N LEU A 87 3.22 -22.36 25.89
CA LEU A 87 2.20 -21.52 26.50
C LEU A 87 1.93 -21.81 27.96
N GLN A 88 1.79 -23.08 28.36
CA GLN A 88 1.50 -23.46 29.75
C GLN A 88 2.68 -23.16 30.69
N GLU A 89 3.91 -23.34 30.24
CA GLU A 89 5.09 -22.95 30.99
C GLU A 89 5.16 -21.44 31.18
N TYR A 90 4.87 -20.67 30.11
CA TYR A 90 4.80 -19.21 30.19
C TYR A 90 3.75 -18.74 31.19
N LEU A 91 2.51 -19.24 31.09
CA LEU A 91 1.43 -18.87 32.00
C LEU A 91 1.74 -19.18 33.46
N ALA A 92 2.50 -20.26 33.74
CA ALA A 92 2.86 -20.66 35.07
C ALA A 92 4.10 -19.92 35.63
N THR A 93 5.06 -19.55 34.78
CA THR A 93 6.41 -19.10 35.21
C THR A 93 6.86 -17.77 34.60
N GLY A 94 6.22 -17.29 33.55
CA GLY A 94 6.64 -16.13 32.75
C GLY A 94 7.83 -16.44 31.82
N LYS A 95 8.24 -17.69 31.66
CA LYS A 95 9.36 -18.05 30.80
C LYS A 95 8.98 -18.02 29.30
N GLN A 96 9.80 -17.35 28.49
CA GLN A 96 9.53 -17.12 27.05
C GLN A 96 10.82 -17.15 26.18
N ASP A 97 11.60 -18.24 26.28
CA ASP A 97 12.89 -18.34 25.61
C ASP A 97 12.83 -18.30 24.07
N ASN A 98 11.88 -19.05 23.47
CA ASN A 98 11.80 -19.27 22.03
C ASN A 98 10.62 -18.51 21.36
N TYR A 99 9.75 -17.94 22.14
CA TYR A 99 8.57 -17.24 21.65
C TYR A 99 8.16 -16.10 22.59
N ASN A 100 7.83 -14.94 22.04
CA ASN A 100 7.42 -13.77 22.82
C ASN A 100 5.90 -13.82 23.15
N PHE A 101 5.55 -14.56 24.19
CA PHE A 101 4.16 -14.69 24.66
C PHE A 101 3.58 -13.38 25.18
N GLU A 102 4.40 -12.54 25.81
CA GLU A 102 3.93 -11.25 26.30
C GLU A 102 3.50 -10.33 25.16
N TYR A 103 4.24 -10.33 24.03
CA TYR A 103 3.84 -9.60 22.84
C TYR A 103 2.50 -10.12 22.29
N LEU A 104 2.36 -11.44 22.13
CA LEU A 104 1.13 -12.03 21.62
C LEU A 104 -0.09 -11.65 22.48
N LEU A 105 0.02 -11.79 23.80
CA LEU A 105 -1.09 -11.58 24.73
C LEU A 105 -1.47 -10.11 24.94
N ASN A 106 -0.48 -9.20 24.92
CA ASN A 106 -0.71 -7.82 25.32
C ASN A 106 -0.64 -6.79 24.18
N TYR A 107 0.04 -7.13 23.09
CA TYR A 107 0.13 -6.22 21.94
C TYR A 107 -0.72 -6.64 20.73
N THR A 108 -1.33 -7.84 20.80
CA THR A 108 -2.30 -8.29 19.79
C THR A 108 -3.67 -8.54 20.41
N ASN A 109 -4.66 -8.74 19.55
CA ASN A 109 -6.02 -9.14 19.98
C ASN A 109 -6.16 -10.66 20.19
N ALA A 110 -5.09 -11.42 20.30
CA ALA A 110 -5.11 -12.87 20.44
C ALA A 110 -6.01 -13.36 21.60
N SER A 111 -6.01 -12.60 22.71
CA SER A 111 -6.79 -12.91 23.92
C SER A 111 -8.25 -12.45 23.87
N TYR A 112 -8.69 -11.71 22.83
CA TYR A 112 -10.05 -11.17 22.76
C TYR A 112 -11.04 -12.25 22.40
N LEU A 113 -12.25 -12.18 22.99
CA LEU A 113 -13.33 -13.13 22.71
C LEU A 113 -14.24 -12.58 21.60
N LEU A 114 -14.33 -13.32 20.50
CA LEU A 114 -15.25 -13.02 19.40
C LEU A 114 -16.71 -13.25 19.80
N ASP A 115 -17.63 -12.62 19.09
CA ASP A 115 -19.06 -12.86 19.24
C ASP A 115 -19.36 -14.35 19.15
N PRO A 116 -20.24 -14.92 20.02
CA PRO A 116 -20.57 -16.33 20.01
C PRO A 116 -21.16 -16.86 18.69
N SER A 117 -21.69 -15.98 17.85
CA SER A 117 -22.20 -16.31 16.51
C SER A 117 -21.15 -16.32 15.41
N PHE A 118 -19.89 -15.97 15.72
CA PHE A 118 -18.79 -16.10 14.77
C PHE A 118 -18.60 -17.58 14.40
N THR A 119 -18.63 -17.88 13.11
CA THR A 119 -18.40 -19.22 12.59
C THR A 119 -17.59 -19.18 11.30
N PHE A 120 -16.92 -20.29 11.03
CA PHE A 120 -16.22 -20.55 9.79
C PHE A 120 -16.63 -21.93 9.29
N ASP A 121 -16.97 -22.00 8.00
CA ASP A 121 -17.28 -23.26 7.30
C ASP A 121 -16.08 -23.73 6.50
N PRO A 122 -15.36 -24.78 6.93
CA PRO A 122 -14.20 -25.29 6.20
C PRO A 122 -14.55 -25.95 4.86
N GLU A 123 -15.81 -26.34 4.63
CA GLU A 123 -16.23 -26.96 3.37
C GLU A 123 -16.35 -25.94 2.25
N THR A 124 -16.72 -24.72 2.58
CA THR A 124 -16.90 -23.63 1.60
C THR A 124 -15.82 -22.55 1.67
N GLY A 125 -15.05 -22.51 2.73
CA GLY A 125 -14.08 -21.42 2.99
C GLY A 125 -14.72 -20.11 3.42
N LEU A 126 -16.01 -20.14 3.82
CA LEU A 126 -16.78 -18.95 4.12
C LEU A 126 -16.96 -18.74 5.62
N PHE A 127 -17.00 -17.46 6.01
CA PHE A 127 -17.29 -17.03 7.37
C PHE A 127 -18.77 -16.68 7.54
N SER A 128 -19.21 -16.60 8.80
CA SER A 128 -20.54 -16.09 9.13
C SER A 128 -20.77 -14.70 8.55
N GLY A 129 -21.99 -14.42 8.13
CA GLY A 129 -22.36 -13.16 7.50
C GLY A 129 -22.24 -13.12 5.98
N TRP A 130 -21.89 -14.23 5.34
CA TRP A 130 -21.84 -14.30 3.88
C TRP A 130 -23.20 -14.11 3.23
N ASP A 131 -23.29 -13.22 2.25
CA ASP A 131 -24.46 -12.96 1.42
C ASP A 131 -24.15 -13.37 -0.05
N PRO A 132 -24.67 -14.51 -0.52
CA PRO A 132 -24.36 -15.03 -1.83
C PRO A 132 -24.95 -14.20 -2.98
N GLU A 133 -26.03 -13.43 -2.73
CA GLU A 133 -26.64 -12.57 -3.76
C GLU A 133 -25.80 -11.32 -4.00
N LYS A 134 -25.26 -10.76 -2.92
CA LYS A 134 -24.42 -9.56 -2.98
C LYS A 134 -22.93 -9.86 -3.16
N LYS A 135 -22.52 -11.13 -3.05
CA LYS A 135 -21.12 -11.58 -3.04
C LYS A 135 -20.26 -10.79 -2.06
N LYS A 136 -20.76 -10.57 -0.87
CA LYS A 136 -20.07 -9.86 0.19
C LYS A 136 -20.51 -10.29 1.59
N TYR A 137 -19.76 -9.89 2.58
CA TYR A 137 -20.09 -10.16 3.98
C TYR A 137 -20.86 -9.02 4.64
N THR A 138 -21.70 -9.39 5.63
CA THR A 138 -22.04 -8.53 6.75
C THR A 138 -21.15 -8.94 7.93
N ASN A 139 -20.40 -8.00 8.47
CA ASN A 139 -19.38 -8.28 9.49
C ASN A 139 -19.91 -8.21 10.94
N THR A 140 -21.20 -8.27 11.14
CA THR A 140 -21.85 -8.11 12.45
C THR A 140 -21.45 -9.17 13.46
N THR A 141 -21.02 -10.34 13.01
CA THR A 141 -20.59 -11.47 13.87
C THR A 141 -19.07 -11.48 14.11
N TRP A 142 -18.30 -10.56 13.53
CA TRP A 142 -16.84 -10.51 13.64
C TRP A 142 -16.36 -9.59 14.77
N HIS A 143 -17.27 -9.04 15.54
CA HIS A 143 -16.98 -8.18 16.68
C HIS A 143 -16.66 -8.97 17.94
N TYR A 144 -16.18 -8.28 18.96
CA TYR A 144 -15.86 -8.89 20.24
C TYR A 144 -17.04 -8.94 21.18
N GLN A 145 -17.01 -9.89 22.11
CA GLN A 145 -17.85 -9.85 23.31
C GLN A 145 -17.45 -8.64 24.15
N VAL A 146 -18.42 -7.89 24.66
CA VAL A 146 -18.19 -6.70 25.45
C VAL A 146 -18.12 -7.06 26.93
N GLU A 147 -17.05 -6.69 27.62
CA GLU A 147 -16.90 -6.82 29.06
C GLU A 147 -17.55 -5.65 29.80
N SER A 148 -17.27 -4.44 29.29
CA SER A 148 -17.77 -3.19 29.85
C SER A 148 -17.86 -2.12 28.78
N THR A 149 -18.60 -1.06 29.08
CA THR A 149 -18.68 0.13 28.26
C THR A 149 -18.26 1.34 29.06
N SER A 150 -17.64 2.31 28.40
CA SER A 150 -17.38 3.63 28.97
C SER A 150 -17.86 4.71 28.01
N THR A 151 -18.18 5.87 28.57
CA THR A 151 -18.38 7.06 27.73
C THR A 151 -17.02 7.68 27.48
N TRP A 152 -16.79 8.09 26.26
CA TRP A 152 -15.55 8.75 25.89
C TRP A 152 -15.34 10.03 26.72
N ASP A 153 -14.22 10.11 27.45
CA ASP A 153 -13.88 11.28 28.23
C ASP A 153 -13.24 12.35 27.35
N THR A 154 -14.04 13.34 26.98
CA THR A 154 -13.61 14.50 26.21
C THR A 154 -12.67 15.42 27.01
N SER A 155 -12.61 15.30 28.34
CA SER A 155 -11.78 16.17 29.20
C SER A 155 -10.34 15.68 29.33
N ALA A 156 -10.11 14.39 29.29
CA ALA A 156 -8.78 13.78 29.42
C ALA A 156 -7.94 13.89 28.14
N ASN A 157 -8.58 14.04 26.99
CA ASN A 157 -7.92 14.00 25.68
C ASN A 157 -7.68 15.38 25.04
N GLY A 158 -7.56 16.41 25.85
CA GLY A 158 -7.37 17.79 25.36
C GLY A 158 -8.56 18.23 24.52
N THR A 159 -9.30 19.14 25.08
CA THR A 159 -10.52 19.75 24.56
C THR A 159 -10.68 19.62 23.04
N TYR A 160 -11.63 18.79 22.64
CA TYR A 160 -12.34 19.00 21.39
C TYR A 160 -13.20 20.27 21.55
N SER A 161 -12.59 21.39 21.58
CA SER A 161 -13.29 22.61 21.27
C SER A 161 -13.43 22.62 19.74
N TRP A 162 -14.43 21.88 19.28
CA TRP A 162 -14.95 22.13 17.97
C TRP A 162 -15.52 23.53 18.02
N ALA A 163 -14.92 24.41 17.26
CA ALA A 163 -15.63 25.62 16.91
C ALA A 163 -16.78 25.17 15.99
N VAL A 164 -17.87 24.76 16.59
CA VAL A 164 -19.12 24.44 15.89
C VAL A 164 -19.83 25.75 15.63
N ALA A 165 -20.44 25.90 14.45
CA ALA A 165 -21.23 27.08 14.16
C ALA A 165 -22.29 27.31 15.25
N PRO A 166 -22.58 28.55 15.64
CA PRO A 166 -23.60 28.85 16.64
C PRO A 166 -24.92 28.20 16.30
N GLY A 167 -25.47 27.40 17.24
CA GLY A 167 -26.73 26.68 17.06
C GLY A 167 -26.62 25.22 16.67
N VAL A 168 -25.41 24.69 16.43
CA VAL A 168 -25.21 23.25 16.25
C VAL A 168 -25.24 22.58 17.62
N PRO A 169 -26.01 21.49 17.83
CA PRO A 169 -26.05 20.78 19.11
C PRO A 169 -24.69 20.29 19.57
N GLU A 170 -24.47 20.25 20.87
CA GLU A 170 -23.22 19.71 21.41
C GLU A 170 -22.97 18.27 20.93
N PHE A 171 -21.66 17.93 20.75
CA PHE A 171 -21.23 16.59 20.41
C PHE A 171 -21.61 15.60 21.51
N THR A 172 -22.25 14.49 21.13
CA THR A 172 -22.49 13.38 22.04
C THR A 172 -21.32 12.42 21.97
N PRO A 173 -20.53 12.28 23.04
CA PRO A 173 -19.40 11.37 23.03
C PRO A 173 -19.85 9.94 22.71
N PRO A 174 -19.13 9.19 21.84
CA PRO A 174 -19.46 7.81 21.55
C PRO A 174 -19.27 6.92 22.78
N THR A 175 -20.02 5.84 22.84
CA THR A 175 -19.77 4.76 23.79
C THR A 175 -18.61 3.92 23.30
N VAL A 176 -17.64 3.67 24.17
CA VAL A 176 -16.51 2.79 23.92
C VAL A 176 -16.80 1.43 24.53
N GLU A 177 -16.66 0.40 23.71
CA GLU A 177 -16.81 -0.99 24.13
C GLU A 177 -15.44 -1.57 24.45
N HIS A 178 -15.29 -2.13 25.65
CA HIS A 178 -14.07 -2.82 26.07
C HIS A 178 -14.24 -4.32 25.85
N PRO A 179 -13.38 -4.95 25.01
CA PRO A 179 -13.48 -6.37 24.72
C PRO A 179 -13.24 -7.24 25.95
N LYS A 180 -14.06 -8.27 26.08
CA LYS A 180 -13.79 -9.36 27.01
C LYS A 180 -12.57 -10.14 26.56
N LYS A 181 -11.71 -10.55 27.51
CA LYS A 181 -10.42 -11.21 27.24
C LYS A 181 -10.28 -12.51 28.00
N ASP A 182 -9.63 -13.47 27.37
CA ASP A 182 -9.10 -14.66 28.04
C ASP A 182 -7.58 -14.69 27.90
N MET A 183 -6.87 -14.25 28.93
CA MET A 183 -5.40 -14.21 28.93
C MET A 183 -4.76 -15.61 29.01
N THR A 184 -5.55 -16.67 29.19
CA THR A 184 -5.07 -18.06 29.14
C THR A 184 -5.10 -18.64 27.74
N LEU A 185 -5.77 -17.96 26.80
CA LEU A 185 -6.00 -18.37 25.41
C LEU A 185 -6.70 -19.75 25.29
N GLN A 186 -7.52 -20.14 26.26
CA GLN A 186 -8.21 -21.43 26.27
C GLN A 186 -9.69 -21.37 25.86
N ASP A 187 -10.34 -20.19 25.97
CA ASP A 187 -11.73 -20.03 25.58
C ASP A 187 -11.88 -20.29 24.07
N PRO A 188 -12.80 -21.17 23.64
CA PRO A 188 -13.00 -21.48 22.22
C PRO A 188 -13.31 -20.25 21.35
N MET A 189 -13.89 -19.18 21.91
CA MET A 189 -14.17 -17.94 21.19
C MET A 189 -13.00 -16.95 21.19
N CYS A 190 -11.90 -17.27 21.86
CA CYS A 190 -10.69 -16.49 21.80
C CYS A 190 -10.19 -16.38 20.35
N VAL A 191 -9.80 -15.18 19.91
CA VAL A 191 -9.23 -14.97 18.57
C VAL A 191 -8.12 -15.98 18.26
N TYR A 192 -7.26 -16.23 19.24
CA TYR A 192 -6.20 -17.23 19.09
C TYR A 192 -6.73 -18.64 18.80
N GLN A 193 -7.78 -19.09 19.48
CA GLN A 193 -8.35 -20.42 19.26
C GLN A 193 -9.05 -20.53 17.92
N GLN A 194 -9.74 -19.48 17.48
CA GLN A 194 -10.34 -19.43 16.15
C GLN A 194 -9.24 -19.40 15.07
N PHE A 195 -8.18 -18.65 15.27
CA PHE A 195 -7.01 -18.64 14.41
C PHE A 195 -6.34 -20.02 14.32
N LYS A 196 -6.06 -20.65 15.44
CA LYS A 196 -5.48 -22.01 15.51
C LYS A 196 -6.37 -23.03 14.78
N LYS A 197 -7.70 -23.00 15.03
CA LYS A 197 -8.67 -23.87 14.34
C LYS A 197 -8.66 -23.64 12.85
N HIS A 198 -8.67 -22.38 12.41
CA HIS A 198 -8.68 -22.02 10.99
C HIS A 198 -7.44 -22.57 10.26
N TYR A 199 -6.25 -22.28 10.77
CA TYR A 199 -4.99 -22.66 10.15
C TYR A 199 -4.56 -24.10 10.42
N SER A 200 -5.27 -24.87 11.24
CA SER A 200 -4.99 -26.31 11.40
C SER A 200 -5.15 -27.12 10.12
N ARG A 201 -5.89 -26.62 9.14
CA ARG A 201 -6.10 -27.22 7.81
C ARG A 201 -4.88 -27.07 6.89
N TYR A 202 -4.01 -26.12 7.19
CA TYR A 202 -2.81 -25.78 6.41
C TYR A 202 -1.63 -26.63 6.88
N ASP A 203 -1.78 -27.95 6.85
CA ASP A 203 -0.70 -28.85 7.17
C ASP A 203 0.38 -28.87 6.07
N MET A 204 1.57 -29.36 6.43
CA MET A 204 2.75 -29.30 5.56
C MET A 204 2.53 -30.00 4.21
N ASP A 205 1.87 -31.14 4.20
CA ASP A 205 1.67 -31.92 2.96
C ASP A 205 0.64 -31.23 2.05
N THR A 206 -0.42 -30.68 2.62
CA THR A 206 -1.41 -29.88 1.92
C THR A 206 -0.78 -28.63 1.29
N VAL A 207 0.02 -27.89 2.06
CA VAL A 207 0.70 -26.68 1.57
C VAL A 207 1.71 -27.02 0.47
N CYS A 208 2.50 -28.07 0.63
CA CYS A 208 3.42 -28.55 -0.40
C CYS A 208 2.67 -28.86 -1.72
N SER A 209 1.51 -29.53 -1.63
CA SER A 209 0.69 -29.88 -2.80
C SER A 209 0.12 -28.65 -3.50
N ILE A 210 -0.33 -27.64 -2.75
CA ILE A 210 -0.87 -26.39 -3.28
C ILE A 210 0.23 -25.54 -3.91
N CYS A 211 1.32 -25.29 -3.15
CA CYS A 211 2.39 -24.38 -3.54
C CYS A 211 3.40 -25.00 -4.53
N GLY A 212 3.41 -26.31 -4.67
CA GLY A 212 4.37 -27.05 -5.51
C GLY A 212 5.79 -27.09 -4.92
N MET A 213 5.95 -26.85 -3.63
CA MET A 213 7.23 -26.87 -2.90
C MET A 213 7.56 -28.27 -2.40
N ASP A 214 8.85 -28.57 -2.26
CA ASP A 214 9.28 -29.74 -1.51
C ASP A 214 9.23 -29.49 0.00
N LYS A 215 8.96 -30.55 0.76
CA LYS A 215 8.71 -30.48 2.20
C LYS A 215 9.96 -30.05 2.98
N GLU A 216 11.13 -30.48 2.57
CA GLU A 216 12.40 -30.19 3.25
C GLU A 216 12.73 -28.69 3.15
N THR A 217 12.62 -28.14 1.95
CA THR A 217 12.79 -26.67 1.73
C THR A 217 11.76 -25.88 2.51
N LEU A 218 10.49 -26.29 2.51
CA LEU A 218 9.42 -25.57 3.20
C LEU A 218 9.64 -25.57 4.71
N GLU A 219 10.02 -26.70 5.30
CA GLU A 219 10.34 -26.84 6.72
C GLU A 219 11.56 -25.99 7.11
N LEU A 220 12.60 -25.95 6.26
CA LEU A 220 13.76 -25.10 6.45
C LEU A 220 13.39 -23.61 6.45
N VAL A 221 12.55 -23.17 5.52
CA VAL A 221 12.05 -21.79 5.44
C VAL A 221 11.26 -21.45 6.71
N TYR A 222 10.31 -22.31 7.09
CA TYR A 222 9.46 -22.07 8.27
C TYR A 222 10.25 -22.02 9.56
N SER A 223 11.13 -23.00 9.81
CA SER A 223 11.96 -23.03 11.01
C SER A 223 12.89 -21.82 11.08
N THR A 224 13.49 -21.45 9.95
CA THR A 224 14.38 -20.28 9.87
C THR A 224 13.64 -18.98 10.15
N TYR A 225 12.49 -18.74 9.50
CA TYR A 225 11.76 -17.50 9.69
C TYR A 225 11.12 -17.41 11.08
N ALA A 226 10.57 -18.52 11.59
CA ALA A 226 9.96 -18.60 12.91
C ALA A 226 10.96 -18.35 14.05
N SER A 227 12.26 -18.51 13.81
CA SER A 227 13.30 -18.19 14.81
C SER A 227 13.30 -16.71 15.24
N SER A 228 12.70 -15.83 14.44
CA SER A 228 12.52 -14.42 14.79
C SER A 228 11.49 -14.17 15.89
N ALA A 229 10.71 -15.18 16.29
CA ALA A 229 9.70 -15.06 17.35
C ALA A 229 10.28 -14.99 18.77
N ALA A 230 11.55 -15.33 18.95
CA ALA A 230 12.21 -15.26 20.25
C ALA A 230 12.36 -13.80 20.73
N PRO A 231 12.17 -13.51 22.03
CA PRO A 231 12.33 -12.16 22.55
C PRO A 231 13.70 -11.56 22.19
N GLY A 232 13.68 -10.35 21.63
CA GLY A 232 14.89 -9.64 21.20
C GLY A 232 15.42 -10.01 19.82
N LYS A 233 14.80 -10.97 19.13
CA LYS A 233 15.03 -11.27 17.72
C LYS A 233 14.07 -10.50 16.82
N ALA A 234 14.44 -10.31 15.54
CA ALA A 234 13.64 -9.58 14.58
C ALA A 234 13.67 -10.21 13.19
N GLY A 235 12.49 -10.26 12.54
CA GLY A 235 12.35 -10.66 11.15
C GLY A 235 11.70 -9.56 10.31
N SER A 236 12.28 -9.27 9.14
CA SER A 236 11.69 -8.37 8.15
C SER A 236 11.08 -9.14 6.98
N ILE A 237 9.89 -8.73 6.53
CA ILE A 237 9.34 -9.15 5.23
C ILE A 237 9.44 -7.97 4.25
N LEU A 238 10.00 -8.24 3.06
CA LEU A 238 10.04 -7.33 1.94
C LEU A 238 9.21 -7.90 0.80
N TYR A 239 8.30 -7.11 0.27
CA TYR A 239 7.39 -7.56 -0.79
C TYR A 239 7.16 -6.46 -1.84
N ALA A 240 6.68 -6.86 -3.00
CA ALA A 240 6.25 -5.95 -4.05
C ALA A 240 5.00 -6.48 -4.78
N LEU A 241 4.87 -6.17 -6.06
CA LEU A 241 3.70 -6.46 -6.87
C LEU A 241 3.40 -7.96 -7.04
N GLY A 242 4.40 -8.84 -6.85
CA GLY A 242 4.20 -10.29 -6.82
C GLY A 242 3.23 -10.76 -5.73
N GLN A 243 3.03 -9.95 -4.67
CA GLN A 243 2.05 -10.23 -3.61
C GLN A 243 0.71 -9.54 -3.82
N THR A 244 0.71 -8.36 -4.43
CA THR A 244 -0.47 -7.51 -4.46
C THR A 244 -1.29 -7.61 -5.74
N GLN A 245 -0.69 -8.04 -6.84
CA GLN A 245 -1.39 -8.13 -8.14
C GLN A 245 -2.08 -9.49 -8.35
N HIS A 246 -2.98 -9.83 -7.42
CA HIS A 246 -3.82 -11.02 -7.39
C HIS A 246 -5.25 -10.69 -6.99
N THR A 247 -6.20 -11.56 -7.31
CA THR A 247 -7.62 -11.43 -6.91
C THR A 247 -7.87 -11.50 -5.40
N TYR A 248 -6.82 -11.64 -4.59
CA TYR A 248 -6.80 -11.60 -3.13
C TYR A 248 -5.53 -10.88 -2.61
N GLY A 249 -5.02 -9.91 -3.36
CA GLY A 249 -3.79 -9.19 -3.05
C GLY A 249 -3.81 -8.46 -1.70
N ALA A 250 -4.96 -7.94 -1.29
CA ALA A 250 -5.14 -7.33 0.03
C ALA A 250 -5.01 -8.37 1.15
N GLN A 251 -5.58 -9.58 0.98
CA GLN A 251 -5.42 -10.68 1.94
C GLN A 251 -3.99 -11.24 1.94
N ASN A 252 -3.25 -11.24 0.82
CA ASN A 252 -1.82 -11.56 0.82
C ASN A 252 -1.03 -10.58 1.71
N THR A 253 -1.29 -9.27 1.58
CA THR A 253 -0.66 -8.26 2.44
C THR A 253 -1.08 -8.42 3.90
N ARG A 254 -2.33 -8.77 4.14
CA ARG A 254 -2.86 -9.08 5.46
C ARG A 254 -2.18 -10.32 6.05
N ALA A 255 -1.98 -11.39 5.27
CA ALA A 255 -1.27 -12.59 5.71
C ALA A 255 0.16 -12.27 6.17
N MET A 256 0.91 -11.50 5.39
CA MET A 256 2.23 -11.03 5.82
C MET A 256 2.18 -10.22 7.12
N SER A 257 1.18 -9.34 7.27
CA SER A 257 1.00 -8.54 8.48
C SER A 257 0.71 -9.41 9.70
N VAL A 258 -0.16 -10.40 9.56
CA VAL A 258 -0.50 -11.38 10.60
C VAL A 258 0.72 -12.20 10.98
N CYS A 259 1.54 -12.64 10.01
CA CYS A 259 2.81 -13.31 10.26
C CYS A 259 3.72 -12.47 11.17
N GLN A 260 3.93 -11.21 10.81
CA GLN A 260 4.80 -10.32 11.59
C GLN A 260 4.27 -10.03 12.98
N LEU A 261 2.95 -9.94 13.16
CA LEU A 261 2.33 -9.77 14.47
C LEU A 261 2.40 -11.04 15.32
N LEU A 262 2.16 -12.19 14.70
CA LEU A 262 2.26 -13.49 15.37
C LEU A 262 3.68 -13.77 15.90
N LEU A 263 4.69 -13.31 15.15
CA LEU A 263 6.10 -13.47 15.50
C LEU A 263 6.68 -12.31 16.34
N GLY A 264 5.88 -11.29 16.65
CA GLY A 264 6.33 -10.14 17.45
C GLY A 264 7.29 -9.19 16.71
N ASN A 265 7.24 -9.14 15.39
CA ASN A 265 8.21 -8.41 14.56
C ASN A 265 7.84 -6.97 14.24
N ILE A 266 6.71 -6.45 14.73
CA ILE A 266 6.29 -5.05 14.46
C ILE A 266 6.71 -4.14 15.61
N GLY A 267 7.29 -2.99 15.25
CA GLY A 267 7.68 -1.96 16.20
C GLY A 267 9.03 -2.17 16.86
N ILE A 268 9.81 -3.13 16.39
CA ILE A 268 11.15 -3.45 16.92
C ILE A 268 12.24 -3.18 15.86
N PRO A 269 13.49 -2.92 16.28
CA PRO A 269 14.60 -2.75 15.34
C PRO A 269 14.82 -4.01 14.50
N GLY A 270 14.89 -3.85 13.19
CA GLY A 270 15.06 -4.95 12.24
C GLY A 270 13.79 -5.73 11.92
N GLY A 271 12.66 -5.35 12.50
CA GLY A 271 11.35 -5.92 12.19
C GLY A 271 10.58 -5.11 11.15
N GLY A 272 9.38 -5.56 10.84
CA GLY A 272 8.46 -4.83 10.01
C GLY A 272 8.04 -5.53 8.73
N LEU A 273 7.02 -4.96 8.10
CA LEU A 273 6.52 -5.36 6.80
C LEU A 273 6.77 -4.21 5.82
N ASN A 274 7.52 -4.47 4.76
CA ASN A 274 8.10 -3.44 3.92
C ASN A 274 7.67 -3.61 2.47
N ALA A 275 6.75 -2.76 2.02
CA ALA A 275 6.40 -2.65 0.62
C ALA A 275 7.55 -1.99 -0.16
N LEU A 276 8.10 -2.69 -1.14
CA LEU A 276 9.08 -2.15 -2.09
C LEU A 276 8.35 -1.70 -3.35
N ARG A 277 7.92 -0.44 -3.38
CA ARG A 277 7.15 0.09 -4.48
C ARG A 277 8.05 0.39 -5.69
N GLY A 278 7.53 0.14 -6.89
CA GLY A 278 8.30 0.26 -8.12
C GLY A 278 8.63 1.70 -8.50
N GLU A 279 7.71 2.62 -8.25
CA GLU A 279 7.84 4.03 -8.61
C GLU A 279 8.41 4.83 -7.43
N PRO A 280 9.39 5.74 -7.64
CA PRO A 280 10.06 6.43 -6.53
C PRO A 280 9.15 7.24 -5.61
N ASN A 281 8.09 7.84 -6.13
CA ASN A 281 7.16 8.67 -5.39
C ASN A 281 5.79 8.03 -5.14
N VAL A 282 5.62 6.72 -5.31
CA VAL A 282 4.32 6.06 -5.08
C VAL A 282 3.82 6.26 -3.66
N GLN A 283 4.71 6.26 -2.65
CA GLN A 283 4.32 6.57 -1.27
C GLN A 283 3.74 7.99 -1.18
N GLY A 284 4.45 8.98 -1.74
CA GLY A 284 3.98 10.37 -1.76
C GLY A 284 2.67 10.54 -2.52
N ALA A 285 2.53 9.94 -3.69
CA ALA A 285 1.30 9.97 -4.47
C ALA A 285 0.12 9.33 -3.72
N THR A 286 0.35 8.21 -3.03
CA THR A 286 -0.68 7.57 -2.19
C THR A 286 -1.07 8.46 -1.00
N ASP A 287 -0.09 9.04 -0.31
CA ASP A 287 -0.31 9.94 0.83
C ASP A 287 -1.14 11.17 0.43
N MET A 288 -0.96 11.64 -0.82
CA MET A 288 -1.73 12.77 -1.38
C MET A 288 -3.14 12.40 -1.85
N GLY A 289 -3.54 11.13 -1.76
CA GLY A 289 -4.84 10.67 -2.25
C GLY A 289 -4.91 10.51 -3.77
N MET A 290 -3.78 10.50 -4.49
CA MET A 290 -3.74 10.37 -5.95
C MET A 290 -3.90 8.93 -6.44
N LEU A 291 -3.59 7.94 -5.60
CA LEU A 291 -3.71 6.51 -5.94
C LEU A 291 -4.84 5.79 -5.20
N VAL A 292 -5.54 6.48 -4.32
CA VAL A 292 -6.65 5.93 -3.53
C VAL A 292 -7.78 6.96 -3.49
N ASN A 293 -9.01 6.51 -3.36
CA ASN A 293 -10.18 7.39 -3.28
C ASN A 293 -10.34 7.98 -1.87
N GLU A 294 -9.33 8.68 -1.40
CA GLU A 294 -9.29 9.36 -0.10
C GLU A 294 -8.77 10.79 -0.28
N LEU A 295 -9.11 11.66 0.66
CA LEU A 295 -8.50 12.98 0.76
C LEU A 295 -7.02 12.83 1.18
N PRO A 296 -6.17 13.85 0.92
CA PRO A 296 -4.80 13.87 1.40
C PRO A 296 -4.67 13.45 2.86
N GLY A 297 -3.70 12.59 3.17
CA GLY A 297 -3.50 12.07 4.52
C GLY A 297 -4.50 11.01 4.96
N TYR A 298 -5.09 10.27 4.04
CA TYR A 298 -6.04 9.19 4.29
C TYR A 298 -7.30 9.64 5.02
N LEU A 299 -7.72 10.87 4.82
CA LEU A 299 -9.01 11.36 5.30
C LEU A 299 -10.11 10.91 4.34
N LYS A 300 -11.28 10.59 4.88
CA LYS A 300 -12.39 10.11 4.06
C LYS A 300 -13.09 11.24 3.33
N TRP A 301 -13.43 11.02 2.05
CA TRP A 301 -14.27 11.95 1.29
C TRP A 301 -15.65 12.14 1.92
N PRO A 302 -16.25 13.34 1.81
CA PRO A 302 -17.69 13.49 2.01
C PRO A 302 -18.49 12.50 1.17
N ASN A 303 -19.64 12.10 1.66
CA ASN A 303 -20.60 11.30 0.92
C ASN A 303 -22.04 11.74 1.24
N ASP A 304 -23.01 11.13 0.60
CA ASP A 304 -24.43 11.45 0.73
C ASP A 304 -25.11 10.87 1.97
N SER A 305 -24.37 10.14 2.83
CA SER A 305 -24.90 9.43 3.99
C SER A 305 -24.15 9.72 5.29
N ALA A 306 -23.21 8.87 5.64
CA ALA A 306 -22.49 8.93 6.91
C ALA A 306 -21.57 10.16 7.06
N ARG A 307 -21.18 10.76 5.96
CA ARG A 307 -20.31 11.95 5.91
C ARG A 307 -20.92 13.10 5.10
N SER A 308 -22.25 13.23 5.19
CA SER A 308 -23.00 14.24 4.42
C SER A 308 -22.87 15.67 4.96
N SER A 309 -22.27 15.86 6.12
CA SER A 309 -21.92 17.15 6.72
C SER A 309 -20.64 17.01 7.52
N LEU A 310 -19.94 18.13 7.78
CA LEU A 310 -18.75 18.15 8.62
C LEU A 310 -19.01 17.49 9.97
N ARG A 311 -20.12 17.81 10.60
CA ARG A 311 -20.49 17.22 11.87
C ARG A 311 -20.60 15.71 11.83
N LYS A 312 -21.34 15.16 10.86
CA LYS A 312 -21.46 13.70 10.71
C LYS A 312 -20.13 13.03 10.42
N TRP A 313 -19.27 13.67 9.61
CA TRP A 313 -17.92 13.20 9.35
C TRP A 313 -17.13 13.10 10.65
N LEU A 314 -17.19 14.16 11.43
CA LEU A 314 -16.44 14.26 12.67
C LEU A 314 -16.93 13.24 13.71
N GLU A 315 -18.24 13.07 13.85
CA GLU A 315 -18.86 12.09 14.75
C GLU A 315 -18.55 10.63 14.36
N GLY A 316 -18.51 10.34 13.06
CA GLY A 316 -18.28 9.00 12.53
C GLY A 316 -16.82 8.57 12.45
N GLU A 317 -15.90 9.52 12.25
CA GLU A 317 -14.49 9.23 12.00
C GLU A 317 -13.60 9.41 13.24
N THR A 318 -14.15 9.81 14.37
CA THR A 318 -13.39 10.06 15.60
C THR A 318 -13.55 8.87 16.56
N TYR A 319 -12.41 8.32 16.99
CA TYR A 319 -12.35 7.23 17.97
C TYR A 319 -11.80 7.75 19.29
N SER A 320 -12.29 7.19 20.41
CA SER A 320 -12.05 7.71 21.74
C SER A 320 -10.59 7.63 22.21
N ASP A 321 -9.90 6.52 21.96
CA ASP A 321 -8.59 6.22 22.55
C ASP A 321 -7.45 6.08 21.54
N GLY A 322 -7.76 6.11 20.26
CA GLY A 322 -6.77 5.94 19.20
C GLY A 322 -6.24 7.26 18.68
N TYR A 323 -5.25 7.17 17.85
CA TYR A 323 -4.66 8.30 17.13
C TYR A 323 -5.69 9.10 16.33
N TYR A 324 -6.74 8.44 15.88
CA TYR A 324 -7.81 9.03 15.07
C TYR A 324 -8.64 10.09 15.79
N THR A 325 -8.52 10.21 17.11
CA THR A 325 -9.08 11.36 17.84
C THR A 325 -8.55 12.71 17.34
N ASN A 326 -7.42 12.71 16.62
CA ASN A 326 -6.83 13.88 15.99
C ASN A 326 -7.41 14.20 14.59
N LYS A 327 -8.21 13.33 14.00
CA LYS A 327 -8.81 13.57 12.66
C LYS A 327 -9.54 14.92 12.52
N PRO A 328 -10.27 15.41 13.52
CA PRO A 328 -10.88 16.74 13.47
C PRO A 328 -9.88 17.87 13.16
N LYS A 329 -8.73 17.86 13.85
CA LYS A 329 -7.67 18.84 13.62
C LYS A 329 -7.12 18.76 12.20
N PHE A 330 -7.02 17.55 11.68
CA PHE A 330 -6.50 17.30 10.35
C PHE A 330 -7.47 17.79 9.29
N LEU A 331 -8.77 17.46 9.41
CA LEU A 331 -9.77 17.86 8.43
C LEU A 331 -10.02 19.36 8.45
N VAL A 332 -10.18 19.98 9.62
CA VAL A 332 -10.43 21.43 9.68
C VAL A 332 -9.22 22.22 9.16
N SER A 333 -7.99 21.80 9.50
CA SER A 333 -6.80 22.44 8.96
C SER A 333 -6.65 22.23 7.44
N PHE A 334 -7.08 21.08 6.92
CA PHE A 334 -7.12 20.82 5.48
C PHE A 334 -8.13 21.73 4.76
N LEU A 335 -9.34 21.86 5.28
CA LEU A 335 -10.36 22.76 4.73
C LEU A 335 -9.90 24.22 4.75
N LYS A 336 -9.22 24.61 5.85
CA LYS A 336 -8.63 25.95 5.99
C LYS A 336 -7.52 26.21 4.96
N GLU A 337 -6.73 25.18 4.61
CA GLU A 337 -5.76 25.30 3.51
C GLU A 337 -6.45 25.39 2.15
N TRP A 338 -7.46 24.57 1.89
CA TRP A 338 -8.11 24.53 0.59
C TRP A 338 -8.94 25.77 0.27
N PHE A 339 -9.60 26.36 1.26
CA PHE A 339 -10.52 27.47 1.06
C PHE A 339 -10.08 28.78 1.72
N GLY A 340 -8.93 28.79 2.37
CA GLY A 340 -8.32 30.01 2.92
C GLY A 340 -9.28 30.81 3.79
N ASP A 341 -9.39 32.09 3.53
CA ASP A 341 -10.26 33.01 4.28
C ASP A 341 -11.76 32.77 4.06
N ALA A 342 -12.12 32.11 2.97
CA ALA A 342 -13.50 31.70 2.72
C ALA A 342 -13.98 30.59 3.65
N ALA A 343 -13.07 29.79 4.21
CA ALA A 343 -13.36 28.76 5.20
C ALA A 343 -13.57 29.38 6.58
N THR A 344 -14.81 29.47 7.05
CA THR A 344 -15.19 30.02 8.35
C THR A 344 -16.02 29.05 9.18
N VAL A 345 -16.14 29.29 10.46
CA VAL A 345 -16.98 28.47 11.36
C VAL A 345 -18.43 28.46 10.89
N GLU A 346 -18.93 29.59 10.39
CA GLU A 346 -20.33 29.76 9.98
C GLU A 346 -20.72 28.94 8.77
N ASN A 347 -19.75 28.55 7.94
CA ASN A 347 -19.98 27.69 6.75
C ASN A 347 -19.34 26.30 6.87
N ASP A 348 -19.10 25.83 8.10
CA ASP A 348 -18.43 24.55 8.37
C ASP A 348 -17.10 24.42 7.62
N TYR A 349 -16.34 25.52 7.59
CA TYR A 349 -15.05 25.63 6.90
C TYR A 349 -15.10 25.31 5.40
N GLY A 350 -16.26 25.45 4.77
CA GLY A 350 -16.45 25.13 3.35
C GLY A 350 -16.58 23.62 3.07
N TYR A 351 -16.89 22.80 4.07
CA TYR A 351 -17.04 21.36 3.92
C TYR A 351 -17.99 20.94 2.80
N ASP A 352 -19.10 21.68 2.62
CA ASP A 352 -20.06 21.41 1.56
C ASP A 352 -19.57 21.76 0.15
N TRP A 353 -18.45 22.44 0.03
CA TRP A 353 -17.78 22.73 -1.26
C TRP A 353 -16.90 21.56 -1.73
N LEU A 354 -16.56 20.60 -0.85
CA LEU A 354 -15.90 19.41 -1.27
C LEU A 354 -16.82 18.51 -2.09
N PRO A 355 -16.28 17.85 -3.14
CA PRO A 355 -17.03 16.83 -3.87
C PRO A 355 -17.55 15.75 -2.94
N LYS A 356 -18.81 15.32 -3.14
CA LYS A 356 -19.38 14.17 -2.43
C LYS A 356 -19.24 12.94 -3.31
N VAL A 357 -18.52 11.95 -2.81
CA VAL A 357 -18.33 10.67 -3.50
C VAL A 357 -19.60 9.85 -3.36
N PRO A 358 -20.30 9.50 -4.45
CA PRO A 358 -21.46 8.65 -4.38
C PRO A 358 -21.08 7.22 -3.94
N SER A 359 -22.04 6.50 -3.38
CA SER A 359 -21.85 5.09 -3.01
C SER A 359 -21.79 4.14 -4.22
N SER A 360 -22.20 4.60 -5.38
CA SER A 360 -22.20 3.89 -6.66
C SER A 360 -22.31 4.92 -7.81
N PRO A 361 -21.67 4.73 -8.94
CA PRO A 361 -20.73 3.64 -9.23
C PRO A 361 -19.40 3.79 -8.50
N ASP A 362 -18.60 2.72 -8.52
CA ASP A 362 -17.22 2.69 -8.09
C ASP A 362 -16.32 3.41 -9.12
N PHE A 363 -15.23 4.04 -8.67
CA PHE A 363 -14.30 4.81 -9.51
C PHE A 363 -12.87 4.28 -9.46
N THR A 364 -12.68 3.00 -9.23
CA THR A 364 -11.36 2.36 -9.34
C THR A 364 -10.89 2.35 -10.79
N ILE A 365 -9.63 1.99 -11.01
CA ILE A 365 -9.05 1.93 -12.36
C ILE A 365 -9.84 0.99 -13.28
N MET A 366 -10.33 -0.14 -12.77
CA MET A 366 -11.14 -1.07 -13.56
C MET A 366 -12.49 -0.46 -13.91
N SER A 367 -13.22 0.03 -12.94
CA SER A 367 -14.53 0.66 -13.10
C SER A 367 -14.47 1.92 -13.98
N THR A 368 -13.37 2.67 -13.92
CA THR A 368 -13.20 3.87 -14.76
C THR A 368 -13.30 3.54 -16.26
N PHE A 369 -12.65 2.47 -16.69
CA PHE A 369 -12.73 2.06 -18.11
C PHE A 369 -14.08 1.46 -18.48
N GLU A 370 -14.76 0.79 -17.55
CA GLU A 370 -16.13 0.36 -17.75
C GLU A 370 -17.11 1.54 -17.91
N LEU A 371 -16.93 2.58 -17.09
CA LEU A 371 -17.73 3.81 -17.20
C LEU A 371 -17.46 4.58 -18.50
N MET A 372 -16.25 4.54 -19.03
CA MET A 372 -15.94 5.04 -20.37
C MET A 372 -16.64 4.18 -21.44
N ASP A 373 -16.58 2.85 -21.32
CA ASP A 373 -17.23 1.94 -22.25
C ASP A 373 -18.76 2.13 -22.30
N GLN A 374 -19.35 2.43 -21.15
CA GLN A 374 -20.77 2.78 -20.98
C GLN A 374 -21.11 4.22 -21.39
N ASN A 375 -20.12 5.00 -21.85
CA ASN A 375 -20.27 6.40 -22.24
C ASN A 375 -20.78 7.32 -21.10
N ILE A 376 -20.46 6.97 -19.86
CA ILE A 376 -20.74 7.79 -18.66
C ILE A 376 -19.61 8.79 -18.47
N ILE A 377 -18.34 8.33 -18.51
CA ILE A 377 -17.17 9.21 -18.56
C ILE A 377 -16.95 9.60 -20.02
N LYS A 378 -16.95 10.90 -20.31
CA LYS A 378 -16.84 11.45 -21.66
C LYS A 378 -15.54 12.19 -21.93
N GLY A 379 -14.87 12.65 -20.87
CA GLY A 379 -13.58 13.30 -20.94
C GLY A 379 -12.62 12.73 -19.93
N TYR A 380 -11.33 12.66 -20.26
CA TYR A 380 -10.34 12.04 -19.40
C TYR A 380 -9.03 12.80 -19.43
N PHE A 381 -8.51 13.11 -18.24
CA PHE A 381 -7.13 13.55 -18.04
C PHE A 381 -6.27 12.35 -17.68
N ASN A 382 -5.35 11.98 -18.54
CA ASN A 382 -4.36 10.93 -18.34
C ASN A 382 -3.01 11.58 -18.05
N TRP A 383 -2.61 11.59 -16.79
CA TRP A 383 -1.43 12.33 -16.33
C TRP A 383 -0.32 11.39 -15.86
N GLY A 384 0.78 11.29 -16.62
CA GLY A 384 1.93 10.48 -16.30
C GLY A 384 1.64 8.98 -16.13
N MET A 385 0.67 8.46 -16.89
CA MET A 385 0.26 7.07 -16.86
C MET A 385 0.01 6.54 -18.27
N ASN A 386 0.22 5.24 -18.48
CA ASN A 386 0.03 4.59 -19.77
C ASN A 386 -0.98 3.41 -19.70
N PRO A 387 -2.27 3.68 -19.42
CA PRO A 387 -3.27 2.63 -19.19
C PRO A 387 -3.54 1.74 -20.41
N CYS A 388 -3.38 2.22 -21.64
CA CYS A 388 -3.49 1.40 -22.86
C CYS A 388 -2.43 0.29 -22.95
N HIS A 389 -1.46 0.32 -22.06
CA HIS A 389 -0.42 -0.68 -21.90
C HIS A 389 -0.45 -1.34 -20.52
N SER A 390 -0.61 -0.56 -19.45
CA SER A 390 -0.45 -1.02 -18.07
C SER A 390 -1.71 -1.63 -17.45
N ALA A 391 -2.90 -1.27 -17.93
CA ALA A 391 -4.14 -1.80 -17.38
C ALA A 391 -4.40 -3.26 -17.84
N PRO A 392 -5.16 -4.05 -17.07
CA PRO A 392 -5.51 -5.40 -17.48
C PRO A 392 -6.42 -5.36 -18.72
N ASN A 393 -6.32 -6.38 -19.58
CA ASN A 393 -7.06 -6.41 -20.83
C ASN A 393 -6.96 -5.07 -21.60
N ALA A 394 -5.73 -4.68 -21.92
CA ALA A 394 -5.43 -3.38 -22.48
C ALA A 394 -6.17 -3.09 -23.79
N SER A 395 -6.56 -4.13 -24.55
CA SER A 395 -7.46 -4.00 -25.72
C SER A 395 -8.82 -3.43 -25.35
N PHE A 396 -9.40 -3.84 -24.22
CA PHE A 396 -10.65 -3.28 -23.73
C PHE A 396 -10.48 -1.77 -23.38
N VAL A 397 -9.36 -1.43 -22.74
CA VAL A 397 -9.06 -0.03 -22.37
C VAL A 397 -8.96 0.87 -23.58
N ARG A 398 -8.26 0.44 -24.64
CA ARG A 398 -8.18 1.18 -25.91
C ARG A 398 -9.56 1.42 -26.54
N LYS A 399 -10.40 0.38 -26.57
CA LYS A 399 -11.77 0.46 -27.08
C LYS A 399 -12.66 1.39 -26.24
N SER A 400 -12.46 1.41 -24.92
CA SER A 400 -13.16 2.30 -24.00
C SER A 400 -12.74 3.76 -24.22
N MET A 401 -11.46 4.03 -24.37
CA MET A 401 -10.93 5.37 -24.66
C MET A 401 -11.42 5.90 -26.02
N ALA A 402 -11.67 5.05 -27.00
CA ALA A 402 -12.22 5.43 -28.30
C ALA A 402 -13.67 5.93 -28.23
N LYS A 403 -14.34 5.81 -27.09
CA LYS A 403 -15.70 6.32 -26.86
C LYS A 403 -15.72 7.69 -26.17
N LEU A 404 -14.56 8.20 -25.75
CA LEU A 404 -14.46 9.53 -25.14
C LEU A 404 -14.72 10.63 -26.18
N ASP A 405 -15.29 11.75 -25.73
CA ASP A 405 -15.38 12.97 -26.53
C ASP A 405 -13.97 13.61 -26.65
N TRP A 406 -13.21 13.61 -25.55
CA TRP A 406 -11.84 14.14 -25.53
C TRP A 406 -10.95 13.40 -24.54
N LEU A 407 -9.64 13.40 -24.83
CA LEU A 407 -8.58 12.82 -24.01
C LEU A 407 -7.40 13.80 -23.94
N VAL A 408 -7.03 14.22 -22.73
CA VAL A 408 -5.80 14.99 -22.48
C VAL A 408 -4.76 14.04 -21.92
N VAL A 409 -3.63 13.93 -22.61
CA VAL A 409 -2.47 13.13 -22.12
C VAL A 409 -1.34 14.07 -21.81
N ALA A 410 -0.96 14.13 -20.52
CA ALA A 410 0.20 14.86 -20.06
C ALA A 410 1.30 13.85 -19.73
N ASP A 411 2.34 13.79 -20.56
CA ASP A 411 3.43 12.82 -20.42
C ASP A 411 4.74 13.37 -20.99
N GLN A 412 5.83 12.71 -20.70
CA GLN A 412 7.17 13.09 -21.16
C GLN A 412 7.45 12.63 -22.59
N VAL A 413 6.77 11.59 -23.05
CA VAL A 413 6.89 10.99 -24.38
C VAL A 413 5.52 10.57 -24.90
N ILE A 414 5.38 10.41 -26.22
CA ILE A 414 4.16 9.87 -26.81
C ILE A 414 4.10 8.37 -26.53
N THR A 415 3.28 7.99 -25.55
CA THR A 415 3.05 6.61 -25.13
C THR A 415 1.91 5.94 -25.91
N GLU A 416 1.65 4.67 -25.61
CA GLU A 416 0.51 3.94 -26.16
C GLU A 416 -0.82 4.62 -25.87
N SER A 417 -0.99 5.22 -24.72
CA SER A 417 -2.19 5.97 -24.37
C SER A 417 -2.32 7.29 -25.16
N ALA A 418 -1.19 7.94 -25.42
CA ALA A 418 -1.16 9.16 -26.24
C ALA A 418 -1.38 8.89 -27.74
N SER A 419 -1.30 7.61 -28.14
CA SER A 419 -1.40 7.19 -29.54
C SER A 419 -2.30 5.95 -29.74
N PHE A 420 -3.30 5.76 -28.84
CA PHE A 420 -4.09 4.53 -28.76
C PHE A 420 -4.79 4.16 -30.07
N TRP A 421 -5.16 5.15 -30.90
CA TRP A 421 -5.78 4.93 -32.21
C TRP A 421 -4.85 4.28 -33.24
N LYS A 422 -3.54 4.26 -32.99
CA LYS A 422 -2.52 3.60 -33.87
C LYS A 422 -2.34 2.13 -33.51
N ALA A 423 -2.98 1.62 -32.46
CA ALA A 423 -2.83 0.23 -32.04
C ALA A 423 -3.29 -0.72 -33.17
N PRO A 424 -2.64 -1.91 -33.30
CA PRO A 424 -2.96 -2.85 -34.37
C PRO A 424 -4.42 -3.34 -34.40
N ASP A 425 -5.12 -3.32 -33.26
CA ASP A 425 -6.52 -3.72 -33.10
C ASP A 425 -7.52 -2.55 -33.22
N MET A 426 -7.05 -1.36 -33.57
CA MET A 426 -7.87 -0.16 -33.69
C MET A 426 -8.01 0.29 -35.15
N LYS A 427 -9.07 1.04 -35.44
CA LYS A 427 -9.34 1.64 -36.74
C LYS A 427 -9.49 3.16 -36.57
N PRO A 428 -8.46 3.92 -36.90
CA PRO A 428 -8.46 5.37 -36.70
C PRO A 428 -9.66 6.10 -37.30
N GLU A 429 -10.13 5.64 -38.44
CA GLU A 429 -11.28 6.22 -39.17
C GLU A 429 -12.63 6.04 -38.45
N GLU A 430 -12.72 5.16 -37.46
CA GLU A 430 -13.93 4.92 -36.68
C GLU A 430 -13.89 5.66 -35.30
N ILE A 431 -12.78 6.38 -34.98
CA ILE A 431 -12.54 7.03 -33.67
C ILE A 431 -12.80 8.54 -33.79
N ASN A 432 -13.65 9.07 -32.91
CA ASN A 432 -13.95 10.50 -32.83
C ASN A 432 -13.33 11.21 -31.64
N THR A 433 -12.64 10.53 -30.76
CA THR A 433 -11.99 11.11 -29.58
C THR A 433 -10.95 12.15 -29.99
N GLU A 434 -11.09 13.38 -29.51
CA GLU A 434 -10.09 14.42 -29.68
C GLU A 434 -8.99 14.27 -28.65
N VAL A 435 -7.72 14.14 -29.10
CA VAL A 435 -6.58 13.88 -28.21
C VAL A 435 -5.68 15.11 -28.15
N TYR A 436 -5.44 15.59 -26.94
CA TYR A 436 -4.51 16.67 -26.62
C TYR A 436 -3.29 16.09 -25.91
N PHE A 437 -2.11 16.25 -26.50
CA PHE A 437 -0.85 15.87 -25.88
C PHE A 437 -0.17 17.09 -25.26
N LEU A 438 0.12 17.05 -23.97
CA LEU A 438 0.82 18.08 -23.21
C LEU A 438 2.22 17.56 -22.80
N PRO A 439 3.31 18.11 -23.37
CA PRO A 439 4.65 17.64 -23.03
C PRO A 439 5.05 18.04 -21.61
N CYS A 440 5.33 17.05 -20.75
CA CYS A 440 5.76 17.24 -19.36
C CYS A 440 7.26 17.38 -19.25
N ALA A 441 7.72 18.29 -18.40
CA ALA A 441 9.11 18.38 -17.99
C ALA A 441 9.57 17.10 -17.27
N LEU A 442 10.79 16.68 -17.51
CA LEU A 442 11.45 15.56 -16.86
C LEU A 442 11.71 15.86 -15.38
N ILE A 443 11.97 14.80 -14.59
CA ILE A 443 12.13 14.93 -13.14
C ILE A 443 13.27 15.86 -12.72
N TYR A 444 14.34 15.97 -13.50
CA TYR A 444 15.48 16.85 -13.25
C TYR A 444 15.33 18.25 -13.87
N GLU A 445 14.27 18.46 -14.66
CA GLU A 445 13.92 19.76 -15.26
C GLU A 445 12.98 20.60 -14.36
N LYS A 446 12.63 20.11 -13.18
CA LYS A 446 11.73 20.77 -12.22
C LYS A 446 12.12 20.48 -10.79
N PRO A 447 11.93 21.45 -9.85
CA PRO A 447 12.06 21.18 -8.43
C PRO A 447 10.86 20.38 -7.90
N GLY A 448 10.98 19.84 -6.69
CA GLY A 448 9.85 19.17 -6.03
C GLY A 448 10.28 18.22 -4.94
N THR A 449 9.34 17.38 -4.48
CA THR A 449 9.57 16.40 -3.43
C THR A 449 9.35 14.98 -3.92
N ILE A 450 9.98 14.03 -3.25
CA ILE A 450 9.75 12.59 -3.39
C ILE A 450 9.59 12.01 -1.99
N ALA A 451 8.50 11.29 -1.75
CA ALA A 451 8.36 10.43 -0.58
C ALA A 451 8.44 8.97 -1.05
N ASN A 452 9.54 8.30 -0.74
CA ASN A 452 9.79 6.93 -1.18
C ASN A 452 9.17 5.88 -0.25
N SER A 453 9.28 4.61 -0.61
CA SER A 453 8.74 3.48 0.17
C SER A 453 9.33 3.35 1.57
N GLY A 454 10.53 3.89 1.81
CA GLY A 454 11.13 4.02 3.14
C GLY A 454 10.56 5.18 3.96
N ARG A 455 9.56 5.86 3.45
CA ARG A 455 8.89 7.02 4.04
C ARG A 455 9.79 8.26 4.18
N TRP A 456 10.89 8.31 3.44
CA TRP A 456 11.68 9.52 3.32
C TRP A 456 10.98 10.54 2.45
N LEU A 457 10.91 11.77 2.95
CA LEU A 457 10.54 12.93 2.20
C LEU A 457 11.81 13.66 1.78
N GLN A 458 12.06 13.73 0.49
CA GLN A 458 13.29 14.29 -0.09
C GLN A 458 12.93 15.46 -0.98
N TRP A 459 13.63 16.58 -0.82
CA TRP A 459 13.56 17.71 -1.75
C TRP A 459 14.63 17.55 -2.84
N ARG A 460 14.25 17.81 -4.07
CA ARG A 460 15.17 17.88 -5.22
C ARG A 460 15.09 19.24 -5.88
N TYR A 461 16.21 19.72 -6.37
CA TYR A 461 16.32 20.97 -7.12
C TYR A 461 16.23 20.70 -8.61
N GLN A 462 15.78 21.71 -9.36
CA GLN A 462 15.93 21.74 -10.80
C GLN A 462 17.41 21.73 -11.19
N ALA A 463 17.80 20.85 -12.09
CA ALA A 463 19.18 20.75 -12.57
C ALA A 463 19.37 21.44 -13.93
N VAL A 464 18.38 21.40 -14.79
CA VAL A 464 18.37 22.01 -16.13
C VAL A 464 16.98 22.58 -16.42
N GLU A 465 16.90 23.52 -17.37
CA GLU A 465 15.62 24.06 -17.83
C GLU A 465 14.82 22.99 -18.62
N PRO A 466 13.49 23.03 -18.59
CA PRO A 466 12.65 22.18 -19.42
C PRO A 466 12.97 22.35 -20.90
N TRP A 467 12.86 21.26 -21.64
CA TRP A 467 13.11 21.27 -23.08
C TRP A 467 11.96 21.94 -23.85
N GLU A 468 12.30 23.00 -24.60
CA GLU A 468 11.38 23.74 -25.50
C GLU A 468 10.02 24.09 -24.83
N GLU A 469 8.92 23.48 -25.30
CA GLU A 469 7.56 23.75 -24.80
C GLU A 469 7.16 22.90 -23.60
N ALA A 470 7.99 21.94 -23.17
CA ALA A 470 7.71 21.11 -22.01
C ALA A 470 7.57 21.95 -20.73
N LYS A 471 6.57 21.63 -19.93
CA LYS A 471 6.28 22.34 -18.67
C LYS A 471 6.27 21.42 -17.46
N PRO A 472 6.68 21.93 -16.31
CA PRO A 472 6.40 21.24 -15.05
C PRO A 472 4.91 20.97 -14.87
N ASP A 473 4.55 19.83 -14.28
CA ASP A 473 3.15 19.42 -14.08
C ASP A 473 2.36 20.49 -13.30
N TYR A 474 2.96 21.05 -12.27
CA TYR A 474 2.32 22.11 -11.47
C TYR A 474 2.06 23.40 -12.27
N GLU A 475 2.88 23.72 -13.25
CA GLU A 475 2.65 24.87 -14.14
C GLU A 475 1.47 24.61 -15.09
N MET A 476 1.37 23.39 -15.64
CA MET A 476 0.24 23.02 -16.48
C MET A 476 -1.07 23.02 -15.71
N VAL A 477 -1.07 22.47 -14.48
CA VAL A 477 -2.23 22.50 -13.58
C VAL A 477 -2.63 23.94 -13.25
N ASP A 478 -1.66 24.83 -12.96
CA ASP A 478 -1.92 26.25 -12.70
C ASP A 478 -2.60 26.95 -13.89
N LEU A 479 -2.10 26.73 -15.10
CA LEU A 479 -2.67 27.31 -16.31
C LEU A 479 -4.11 26.85 -16.56
N ILE A 480 -4.37 25.54 -16.45
CA ILE A 480 -5.71 24.96 -16.61
C ILE A 480 -6.64 25.50 -15.53
N TRP A 481 -6.18 25.52 -14.26
CA TRP A 481 -6.99 26.01 -13.15
C TRP A 481 -7.38 27.48 -13.28
N LYS A 482 -6.44 28.34 -13.66
CA LYS A 482 -6.70 29.76 -13.92
C LYS A 482 -7.75 29.96 -15.00
N GLU A 483 -7.69 29.19 -16.08
CA GLU A 483 -8.64 29.28 -17.16
C GLU A 483 -10.03 28.80 -16.72
N ILE A 484 -10.13 27.71 -15.95
CA ILE A 484 -11.39 27.26 -15.36
C ILE A 484 -11.98 28.36 -14.47
N CYS A 485 -11.18 28.97 -13.58
CA CYS A 485 -11.63 30.05 -12.74
C CYS A 485 -12.11 31.26 -13.56
N ARG A 486 -11.38 31.64 -14.62
CA ARG A 486 -11.78 32.75 -15.51
C ARG A 486 -13.14 32.47 -16.16
N LEU A 487 -13.33 31.25 -16.69
CA LEU A 487 -14.61 30.88 -17.32
C LEU A 487 -15.76 30.89 -16.30
N TYR A 488 -15.57 30.39 -15.10
CA TYR A 488 -16.60 30.47 -14.05
C TYR A 488 -16.92 31.91 -13.63
N GLN A 489 -15.93 32.82 -13.65
CA GLN A 489 -16.13 34.24 -13.32
C GLN A 489 -16.91 34.97 -14.44
N GLU A 490 -16.59 34.68 -15.70
CA GLU A 490 -17.15 35.40 -16.85
C GLU A 490 -18.50 34.83 -17.31
N GLU A 491 -18.63 33.49 -17.31
CA GLU A 491 -19.79 32.82 -17.89
C GLU A 491 -20.73 32.24 -16.83
N GLY A 492 -20.25 32.15 -15.59
CA GLY A 492 -20.94 31.44 -14.51
C GLY A 492 -20.88 29.91 -14.70
N GLY A 493 -21.66 29.20 -13.93
CA GLY A 493 -21.73 27.73 -14.00
C GLY A 493 -22.50 27.14 -12.82
N ALA A 494 -22.77 25.86 -12.88
CA ALA A 494 -23.34 25.13 -11.75
C ALA A 494 -22.28 25.03 -10.63
N ASN A 495 -22.67 25.33 -9.38
CA ASN A 495 -21.81 25.24 -8.21
C ASN A 495 -20.51 26.06 -8.32
N PRO A 496 -20.53 27.39 -8.44
CA PRO A 496 -19.32 28.20 -8.63
C PRO A 496 -18.44 28.25 -7.37
N ASP A 497 -18.99 28.12 -6.16
CA ASP A 497 -18.25 28.25 -4.89
C ASP A 497 -17.08 27.27 -4.74
N PRO A 498 -17.23 25.96 -5.00
CA PRO A 498 -16.10 25.03 -4.96
C PRO A 498 -14.91 25.47 -5.81
N ILE A 499 -15.16 26.13 -6.93
CA ILE A 499 -14.12 26.61 -7.84
C ILE A 499 -13.57 27.97 -7.39
N LEU A 500 -14.46 28.95 -7.20
CA LEU A 500 -14.07 30.34 -6.97
C LEU A 500 -13.63 30.63 -5.52
N LYS A 501 -13.92 29.75 -4.58
CA LYS A 501 -13.49 29.85 -3.16
C LYS A 501 -12.23 29.05 -2.86
N THR A 502 -11.74 28.23 -3.77
CA THR A 502 -10.47 27.50 -3.58
C THR A 502 -9.33 28.52 -3.50
N LYS A 503 -8.53 28.39 -2.44
CA LYS A 503 -7.29 29.14 -2.28
C LYS A 503 -6.28 28.67 -3.33
N TRP A 504 -5.69 29.59 -4.09
CA TRP A 504 -4.71 29.28 -5.11
C TRP A 504 -3.63 30.40 -5.16
N ASP A 505 -2.74 30.40 -4.21
CA ASP A 505 -1.75 31.46 -4.00
C ASP A 505 -0.31 30.92 -3.88
N TYR A 506 -0.02 29.85 -4.61
CA TYR A 506 1.26 29.15 -4.57
C TYR A 506 2.33 29.79 -5.47
N TYR A 507 2.56 31.09 -5.34
CA TYR A 507 3.44 31.84 -6.20
C TYR A 507 4.66 32.40 -5.47
N VAL A 508 5.81 32.43 -6.18
CA VAL A 508 7.01 33.16 -5.82
C VAL A 508 7.39 34.02 -7.03
N ASP A 509 7.58 35.32 -6.81
CA ASP A 509 7.89 36.29 -7.86
C ASP A 509 6.93 36.22 -9.07
N GLY A 510 5.66 35.94 -8.81
CA GLY A 510 4.58 35.89 -9.81
C GLY A 510 4.53 34.58 -10.62
N LYS A 511 5.36 33.60 -10.33
CA LYS A 511 5.34 32.26 -10.93
C LYS A 511 4.90 31.22 -9.92
N ILE A 512 4.16 30.22 -10.38
CA ILE A 512 3.83 29.06 -9.53
C ILE A 512 5.11 28.37 -9.09
N ASP A 513 5.20 28.00 -7.82
CA ASP A 513 6.42 27.45 -7.24
C ASP A 513 6.05 26.33 -6.24
N PRO A 514 6.74 25.19 -6.23
CA PRO A 514 6.45 24.11 -5.30
C PRO A 514 6.81 24.40 -3.85
N ARG A 515 7.56 25.47 -3.52
CA ARG A 515 7.90 25.83 -2.14
C ARG A 515 6.68 26.26 -1.31
N PRO A 516 5.81 27.18 -1.78
CA PRO A 516 4.56 27.46 -1.08
C PRO A 516 3.67 26.21 -0.90
N VAL A 517 3.65 25.31 -1.88
CA VAL A 517 2.96 24.03 -1.73
C VAL A 517 3.57 23.19 -0.61
N ALA A 518 4.90 23.14 -0.52
CA ALA A 518 5.58 22.41 0.55
C ALA A 518 5.29 23.01 1.93
N TRP A 519 5.16 24.35 2.04
CA TRP A 519 4.73 24.98 3.29
C TRP A 519 3.30 24.64 3.67
N ALA A 520 2.41 24.60 2.69
CA ALA A 520 1.03 24.15 2.88
C ALA A 520 0.97 22.69 3.37
N LEU A 521 1.82 21.82 2.83
CA LEU A 521 1.95 20.43 3.30
C LEU A 521 2.46 20.34 4.73
N ASN A 522 3.44 21.18 5.09
CA ASN A 522 3.98 21.27 6.46
C ASN A 522 2.94 21.74 7.48
N GLY A 523 2.07 22.63 7.06
CA GLY A 523 1.14 23.35 7.93
C GLY A 523 1.75 24.56 8.61
N TYR A 524 0.89 25.55 8.87
CA TYR A 524 1.25 26.86 9.45
C TYR A 524 0.11 27.40 10.30
N ASN A 525 0.44 28.36 11.19
CA ASN A 525 -0.55 29.14 11.90
C ASN A 525 -1.20 30.15 10.94
N VAL A 526 -2.52 30.10 10.87
CA VAL A 526 -3.29 31.07 10.11
C VAL A 526 -3.36 32.32 10.93
N ALA A 527 -3.02 33.42 10.32
CA ALA A 527 -2.93 34.67 11.02
C ALA A 527 -4.26 35.31 11.32
N GLY A 528 -4.30 36.05 12.24
CA GLY A 528 -5.41 36.77 12.71
C GLY A 528 -6.27 36.00 13.59
N THR A 529 -6.88 36.03 14.25
CA THR A 529 -7.56 35.81 15.09
C THR A 529 -7.27 35.41 15.42
N ASP A 530 -6.61 35.59 15.31
CA ASP A 530 -5.95 36.10 14.85
C ASP A 530 -5.17 35.29 13.99
N CYS A 531 -5.52 34.88 13.01
CA CYS A 531 -5.06 34.27 11.86
C CYS A 531 -4.33 35.28 11.07
N ASN A 532 -3.18 35.58 11.32
CA ASN A 532 -2.52 36.51 10.66
C ASN A 532 -1.46 36.00 9.88
N THR A 533 -1.70 35.39 9.00
CA THR A 533 -0.74 35.36 7.96
C THR A 533 -0.87 36.61 7.19
N THR A 534 0.08 37.32 7.22
CA THR A 534 0.47 37.82 5.93
C THR A 534 0.85 36.61 5.14
N THR A 535 -0.01 36.21 4.24
CA THR A 535 0.23 35.22 3.21
C THR A 535 1.55 35.43 2.47
N ASP A 536 2.17 36.54 2.66
CA ASP A 536 3.43 36.92 2.05
C ASP A 536 4.66 36.28 2.71
N ASN A 537 4.53 35.67 3.88
CA ASN A 537 5.64 34.94 4.49
C ASN A 537 5.22 33.87 5.51
N PRO A 538 4.71 32.71 5.05
CA PRO A 538 4.47 31.56 5.93
C PRO A 538 5.74 31.05 6.61
N LYS A 539 6.89 31.54 6.21
CA LYS A 539 8.22 31.14 6.68
C LYS A 539 8.42 31.24 8.18
N THR A 540 7.73 32.18 8.84
CA THR A 540 7.87 32.40 10.29
C THR A 540 6.84 31.66 11.12
N ASP A 541 5.75 31.16 10.47
CA ASP A 541 4.60 30.59 11.16
C ASP A 541 4.39 29.10 10.88
N LEU A 542 5.40 28.44 10.30
CA LEU A 542 5.37 27.00 10.03
C LEU A 542 5.27 26.19 11.32
N LEU A 543 4.39 25.20 11.34
CA LEU A 543 4.20 24.30 12.47
C LEU A 543 5.37 23.34 12.64
N ALA A 544 5.75 23.10 13.88
CA ALA A 544 6.80 22.14 14.23
C ALA A 544 6.39 20.68 14.04
N GLY A 545 5.09 20.38 13.91
CA GLY A 545 4.56 19.04 13.71
C GLY A 545 3.03 19.01 13.71
N TYR A 546 2.49 17.89 13.32
CA TYR A 546 1.04 17.67 13.25
C TYR A 546 0.32 17.84 14.61
N SER A 547 1.02 17.66 15.72
CA SER A 547 0.45 17.85 17.07
C SER A 547 0.04 19.29 17.34
N ALA A 548 0.62 20.24 16.62
CA ALA A 548 0.28 21.66 16.72
C ALA A 548 -0.98 22.05 15.91
N LEU A 549 -1.50 21.17 15.07
CA LEU A 549 -2.75 21.38 14.34
C LEU A 549 -3.93 21.53 15.29
N LYS A 550 -4.90 22.36 14.90
CA LYS A 550 -6.09 22.68 15.68
C LYS A 550 -7.36 22.51 14.83
N ALA A 551 -8.48 22.29 15.53
CA ALA A 551 -9.79 22.13 14.90
C ALA A 551 -10.63 23.40 14.92
N ASP A 552 -10.03 24.56 15.22
CA ASP A 552 -10.71 25.86 15.38
C ASP A 552 -10.47 26.82 14.20
N GLY A 553 -9.79 26.35 13.15
CA GLY A 553 -9.46 27.16 11.98
C GLY A 553 -8.25 28.08 12.16
N SER A 554 -7.56 28.02 13.31
CA SER A 554 -6.35 28.83 13.56
C SER A 554 -5.07 28.20 12.96
N THR A 555 -5.19 27.01 12.35
CA THR A 555 -4.11 26.36 11.62
C THR A 555 -4.60 25.89 10.25
N ALA A 556 -3.70 25.87 9.28
CA ALA A 556 -3.92 25.33 7.95
C ALA A 556 -2.85 24.29 7.63
N CYS A 557 -3.24 23.19 6.94
CA CYS A 557 -2.30 22.13 6.57
C CYS A 557 -2.93 21.23 5.51
N ALA A 558 -2.35 21.18 4.34
CA ALA A 558 -2.85 20.32 3.25
C ALA A 558 -2.61 18.82 3.53
N MET A 559 -1.62 18.48 4.37
CA MET A 559 -1.21 17.09 4.59
C MET A 559 -0.66 16.87 5.99
N TRP A 560 -1.51 16.47 6.93
CA TRP A 560 -1.11 16.26 8.33
C TRP A 560 0.05 15.26 8.53
N ILE A 561 0.17 14.26 7.66
CA ILE A 561 1.24 13.25 7.71
C ILE A 561 2.62 13.89 7.56
N TYR A 562 2.72 14.99 6.82
CA TYR A 562 3.95 15.74 6.58
C TYR A 562 4.11 16.92 7.53
N GLY A 563 3.21 17.04 8.51
CA GLY A 563 3.30 18.13 9.49
C GLY A 563 4.68 18.19 10.14
N GLY A 564 5.33 19.38 10.06
CA GLY A 564 6.65 19.62 10.63
C GLY A 564 7.85 19.16 9.80
N PHE A 565 7.66 18.67 8.58
CA PHE A 565 8.79 18.20 7.77
C PHE A 565 9.67 19.34 7.23
N TRP A 566 9.11 20.52 7.08
CA TRP A 566 9.83 21.71 6.60
C TRP A 566 10.35 22.60 7.72
N SER A 567 9.79 22.50 8.93
CA SER A 567 10.21 23.31 10.06
C SER A 567 11.42 22.71 10.79
N ASN A 568 12.28 23.57 11.34
CA ASN A 568 13.37 23.17 12.22
C ASN A 568 13.05 23.63 13.64
N ASN A 569 13.03 22.69 14.62
CA ASN A 569 12.77 23.01 16.02
C ASN A 569 13.89 23.86 16.66
N ASP A 570 15.10 23.83 16.11
CA ASP A 570 16.29 24.43 16.73
C ASP A 570 16.69 25.80 16.15
N ALA A 571 16.25 26.13 14.96
CA ALA A 571 16.35 27.46 14.35
C ALA A 571 15.38 27.52 13.15
N PRO A 572 14.68 28.64 12.94
CA PRO A 572 13.93 28.84 11.73
C PRO A 572 14.92 28.90 10.56
N LEU A 573 15.07 27.78 9.85
CA LEU A 573 15.72 27.78 8.55
C LEU A 573 14.86 28.64 7.62
N ASP A 574 15.49 29.47 6.81
CA ASP A 574 14.76 30.04 5.69
C ASP A 574 14.26 28.88 4.81
N PRO A 575 12.94 28.65 4.75
CA PRO A 575 12.42 27.55 3.92
C PRO A 575 12.80 27.68 2.44
N ALA A 576 13.17 28.86 1.97
CA ALA A 576 13.72 29.06 0.63
C ALA A 576 15.13 28.46 0.48
N GLU A 577 15.86 28.31 1.58
CA GLU A 577 17.26 27.88 1.55
C GLU A 577 17.43 26.39 1.85
N GLN A 578 16.70 25.81 2.81
CA GLN A 578 16.88 24.39 3.17
C GLN A 578 15.62 23.71 3.72
N PRO A 579 15.01 22.81 2.98
CA PRO A 579 14.04 21.88 3.54
C PRO A 579 14.70 20.92 4.53
N ILE A 580 13.94 20.52 5.55
CA ILE A 580 14.37 19.59 6.62
C ILE A 580 15.02 18.29 6.08
N GLY A 581 14.58 17.76 4.95
CA GLY A 581 15.17 16.59 4.32
C GLY A 581 16.67 16.69 3.98
N ARG A 582 17.31 17.83 4.25
CA ARG A 582 18.76 18.05 4.12
C ARG A 582 19.48 18.23 5.43
N ARG A 583 18.88 17.86 6.54
CA ARG A 583 19.59 17.86 7.81
C ARG A 583 20.87 17.02 7.72
N ASP A 584 21.80 17.34 8.61
CA ASP A 584 23.05 16.64 8.74
C ASP A 584 22.88 15.12 8.61
N ASN A 585 23.65 14.53 7.70
CA ASN A 585 23.73 13.08 7.49
C ASN A 585 24.56 12.38 8.55
N SER A 586 25.10 13.10 9.52
CA SER A 586 25.80 12.46 10.62
C SER A 586 24.84 11.55 11.36
N ASP A 587 25.26 10.34 11.63
CA ASP A 587 24.53 9.47 12.50
C ASP A 587 24.74 9.89 13.94
N ALA A 588 24.03 10.94 14.36
CA ALA A 588 24.18 11.50 15.69
C ALA A 588 23.67 10.56 16.79
N ALA A 589 22.83 9.57 16.42
CA ALA A 589 22.28 8.67 17.41
C ALA A 589 23.25 7.58 17.85
N GLY A 590 24.28 7.29 17.07
CA GLY A 590 25.16 6.15 17.29
C GLY A 590 24.38 4.85 17.41
N GLY A 591 24.97 3.74 17.24
CA GLY A 591 24.31 2.47 17.48
C GLY A 591 23.57 1.93 16.26
N PHE A 592 22.33 1.51 16.42
CA PHE A 592 21.60 0.68 15.43
C PHE A 592 20.73 1.46 14.44
N GLY A 593 20.84 2.77 14.41
CA GLY A 593 20.07 3.59 13.47
C GLY A 593 20.90 4.60 12.72
N LEU A 594 20.60 4.82 11.45
CA LEU A 594 21.20 5.84 10.61
C LEU A 594 20.15 6.88 10.19
N ASN A 595 20.62 8.11 9.93
CA ASN A 595 19.78 9.17 9.35
C ASN A 595 18.58 9.53 10.26
N THR A 596 18.75 9.51 11.55
CA THR A 596 17.69 9.78 12.53
C THR A 596 17.16 11.21 12.46
N THR A 597 17.92 12.13 11.84
CA THR A 597 17.56 13.53 11.64
C THR A 597 16.87 13.81 10.31
N TRP A 598 16.70 12.80 9.45
CA TRP A 598 16.01 12.98 8.18
C TRP A 598 14.50 13.11 8.36
N ALA A 599 13.84 13.70 7.35
CA ALA A 599 12.39 13.86 7.36
C ALA A 599 11.71 12.54 6.98
N TYR A 600 10.97 11.96 7.91
CA TYR A 600 10.15 10.78 7.68
C TYR A 600 8.68 11.18 7.70
N ALA A 601 7.96 10.87 6.64
CA ALA A 601 6.51 10.91 6.68
C ALA A 601 5.99 9.90 7.73
N TRP A 602 4.79 10.19 8.26
CA TRP A 602 4.10 9.28 9.16
C TRP A 602 4.66 9.04 10.55
N PRO A 603 3.79 9.47 11.44
CA PRO A 603 3.62 10.86 11.70
C PRO A 603 4.78 11.36 12.52
N ASN A 604 5.06 12.61 12.41
CA ASN A 604 6.03 13.30 13.26
C ASN A 604 7.47 12.76 13.14
N ASN A 605 7.91 12.48 11.93
CA ASN A 605 9.28 12.10 11.61
C ASN A 605 9.76 10.78 12.27
N ARG A 606 8.90 9.77 12.35
CA ARG A 606 9.28 8.50 12.95
C ARG A 606 9.92 7.54 11.96
N ARG A 607 11.11 7.10 12.28
CA ARG A 607 11.82 6.09 11.52
C ARG A 607 11.19 4.70 11.68
N ILE A 608 10.83 4.32 12.89
CA ILE A 608 10.17 3.06 13.22
C ILE A 608 8.84 3.36 13.91
N LEU A 609 7.76 2.86 13.31
CA LEU A 609 6.41 3.01 13.86
C LEU A 609 6.16 1.99 14.97
N TYR A 610 5.34 2.36 15.95
CA TYR A 610 4.96 1.51 17.09
C TYR A 610 6.16 1.07 17.94
N ASN A 611 7.20 1.89 18.02
CA ASN A 611 8.47 1.56 18.62
C ASN A 611 8.41 1.18 20.10
N ARG A 612 7.34 1.54 20.84
CA ARG A 612 7.12 1.04 22.21
C ARG A 612 6.85 -0.48 22.27
N ALA A 613 6.46 -1.11 21.17
CA ALA A 613 6.37 -2.57 21.09
C ALA A 613 7.75 -3.27 21.18
N SER A 614 8.86 -2.52 21.08
CA SER A 614 10.21 -3.01 21.31
C SER A 614 10.54 -3.28 22.79
N SER A 615 9.65 -2.94 23.69
CA SER A 615 9.80 -3.11 25.14
C SER A 615 8.64 -3.93 25.71
N ASP A 616 8.88 -4.57 26.86
CA ASP A 616 7.85 -5.24 27.63
C ASP A 616 6.85 -4.24 28.26
N LEU A 617 5.82 -4.74 28.94
CA LEU A 617 4.82 -3.88 29.61
C LEU A 617 5.42 -2.97 30.68
N ASN A 618 6.57 -3.33 31.26
CA ASN A 618 7.28 -2.51 32.23
C ASN A 618 8.24 -1.51 31.59
N GLY A 619 8.31 -1.50 30.26
CA GLY A 619 9.18 -0.61 29.50
C GLY A 619 10.63 -1.04 29.43
N LYS A 620 10.91 -2.34 29.66
CA LYS A 620 12.25 -2.90 29.48
C LYS A 620 12.40 -3.40 28.03
N PRO A 621 13.42 -2.99 27.29
CA PRO A 621 13.68 -3.44 25.93
C PRO A 621 13.82 -4.97 25.83
N TRP A 622 13.21 -5.58 24.81
CA TRP A 622 13.38 -7.00 24.50
C TRP A 622 14.84 -7.35 24.17
N ASN A 623 15.54 -6.42 23.49
CA ASN A 623 16.95 -6.54 23.17
C ASN A 623 17.73 -5.40 23.83
N ALA A 624 18.54 -5.74 24.82
CA ALA A 624 19.34 -4.76 25.56
C ALA A 624 20.45 -4.11 24.71
N ASP A 625 20.87 -4.77 23.61
CA ASP A 625 21.88 -4.22 22.70
C ASP A 625 21.28 -3.29 21.65
N LYS A 626 19.95 -3.31 21.50
CA LYS A 626 19.18 -2.48 20.58
C LYS A 626 18.00 -1.78 21.29
N PRO A 627 18.26 -0.98 22.35
CA PRO A 627 17.22 -0.36 23.17
C PRO A 627 16.58 0.80 22.42
N LEU A 628 15.58 0.54 21.59
CA LEU A 628 14.90 1.59 20.80
C LEU A 628 14.15 2.57 21.70
N CYS A 629 13.42 2.04 22.70
CA CYS A 629 12.67 2.85 23.65
C CYS A 629 12.58 2.09 24.99
N GLU A 630 12.78 2.81 26.10
CA GLU A 630 12.75 2.24 27.44
C GLU A 630 12.11 3.19 28.47
N TRP A 631 11.56 2.63 29.54
CA TRP A 631 11.02 3.38 30.66
C TRP A 631 12.04 3.49 31.78
N ASN A 632 12.44 4.71 32.15
CA ASN A 632 13.44 4.95 33.19
C ASN A 632 12.87 5.13 34.61
N GLY A 633 11.59 4.81 34.81
CA GLY A 633 10.88 4.99 36.05
C GLY A 633 10.05 6.29 36.13
N THR A 634 10.28 7.24 35.21
CA THR A 634 9.57 8.50 35.18
C THR A 634 9.09 8.91 33.80
N LYS A 635 9.81 8.51 32.73
CA LYS A 635 9.50 8.85 31.36
C LYS A 635 10.08 7.80 30.41
N TRP A 636 9.53 7.76 29.19
CA TRP A 636 10.12 7.00 28.09
C TRP A 636 11.41 7.71 27.62
N VAL A 637 12.47 6.94 27.53
CA VAL A 637 13.76 7.32 26.93
C VAL A 637 13.80 6.77 25.52
N LEU A 638 14.10 7.61 24.55
CA LEU A 638 14.17 7.29 23.14
C LEU A 638 15.64 7.26 22.72
N ASN A 639 16.13 6.07 22.37
CA ASN A 639 17.56 5.86 22.12
C ASN A 639 17.90 5.91 20.62
N ASP A 640 16.92 6.09 19.76
CA ASP A 640 17.10 6.15 18.32
C ASP A 640 16.18 7.24 17.70
N ALA A 641 15.12 6.87 17.01
CA ALA A 641 14.21 7.82 16.39
C ALA A 641 13.17 8.35 17.38
N ALA A 642 12.79 9.60 17.19
CA ALA A 642 11.68 10.18 17.95
C ALA A 642 10.44 9.30 17.87
N ASP A 643 9.75 9.14 18.98
CA ASP A 643 8.54 8.36 19.09
C ASP A 643 7.33 9.15 19.54
N PHE A 644 6.24 8.46 19.49
CA PHE A 644 4.95 8.80 20.02
C PHE A 644 4.89 8.44 21.49
N THR A 645 5.25 9.34 22.31
CA THR A 645 5.21 9.13 23.77
C THR A 645 3.83 9.40 24.34
N ALA A 646 3.01 10.11 23.61
CA ALA A 646 1.64 10.43 24.01
C ALA A 646 0.65 10.11 22.92
N VAL A 647 -0.48 9.55 23.30
CA VAL A 647 -1.68 9.42 22.46
C VAL A 647 -2.72 10.36 23.09
N ASN A 648 -3.21 11.32 22.32
CA ASN A 648 -4.21 12.28 22.81
C ASN A 648 -3.81 13.04 24.08
N GLY A 649 -2.54 13.37 24.23
CA GLY A 649 -2.04 14.02 25.42
C GLY A 649 -1.68 13.07 26.58
N ASP A 650 -2.03 11.79 26.48
CA ASP A 650 -1.75 10.79 27.51
C ASP A 650 -0.42 10.09 27.22
N THR A 651 0.53 10.20 28.10
CA THR A 651 1.76 9.40 28.06
C THR A 651 1.48 8.06 28.74
N PRO A 652 1.52 6.94 28.02
CA PRO A 652 1.33 5.64 28.67
C PRO A 652 2.39 5.40 29.74
N VAL A 653 1.95 4.95 30.90
CA VAL A 653 2.81 4.62 32.03
C VAL A 653 2.77 3.11 32.25
N PRO A 654 3.93 2.45 32.34
CA PRO A 654 3.97 1.03 32.65
C PRO A 654 3.15 0.67 33.91
N PRO A 655 2.47 -0.49 33.96
CA PRO A 655 2.53 -1.58 32.97
C PRO A 655 1.58 -1.41 31.75
N ASN A 656 1.07 -0.25 31.44
CA ASN A 656 0.20 0.01 30.31
C ASN A 656 1.00 0.71 29.19
N ASN A 657 1.54 -0.07 28.26
CA ASN A 657 2.44 0.44 27.22
C ASN A 657 1.72 1.05 26.00
N LYS A 658 0.49 0.67 25.68
CA LYS A 658 -0.30 1.20 24.56
C LYS A 658 0.50 1.36 23.25
N ALA A 659 1.21 0.32 22.81
CA ALA A 659 2.14 0.39 21.69
C ALA A 659 1.44 0.65 20.35
N PHE A 660 0.28 0.03 20.10
CA PHE A 660 -0.48 0.12 18.86
C PHE A 660 -1.59 1.18 18.93
N PHE A 661 -1.19 2.42 18.92
CA PHE A 661 -2.02 3.59 19.21
C PHE A 661 -2.98 4.04 18.08
N MET A 662 -2.96 3.41 16.91
CA MET A 662 -3.83 3.85 15.81
C MET A 662 -5.30 3.53 16.03
N LEU A 663 -5.59 2.41 16.68
CA LEU A 663 -6.95 1.96 17.00
C LEU A 663 -7.29 2.20 18.47
N TRP A 664 -8.58 2.29 18.76
CA TRP A 664 -9.06 2.56 20.13
C TRP A 664 -8.72 1.44 21.13
N GLU A 665 -8.71 0.18 20.71
CA GLU A 665 -8.28 -0.94 21.55
C GLU A 665 -6.76 -0.97 21.79
N GLN A 666 -5.98 -0.25 20.98
CA GLN A 666 -4.53 -0.08 21.07
C GLN A 666 -3.74 -1.39 20.98
N ASN A 667 -4.36 -2.41 20.42
CA ASN A 667 -3.78 -3.71 20.11
C ASN A 667 -3.79 -3.92 18.59
N ALA A 668 -2.79 -4.64 18.09
CA ALA A 668 -2.77 -5.08 16.70
C ALA A 668 -3.73 -6.26 16.50
N ARG A 669 -4.31 -6.38 15.31
CA ARG A 669 -5.33 -7.38 15.03
C ARG A 669 -4.79 -8.55 14.21
N LEU A 670 -4.85 -9.77 14.75
CA LEU A 670 -4.67 -11.01 14.00
C LEU A 670 -5.90 -11.31 13.13
N GLU A 671 -7.08 -11.08 13.64
CA GLU A 671 -8.36 -11.08 12.95
C GLU A 671 -8.78 -9.63 12.64
N SER A 672 -9.57 -9.40 11.59
CA SER A 672 -10.05 -8.05 11.22
C SER A 672 -11.46 -8.09 10.67
N TYR A 673 -12.32 -7.21 11.15
CA TYR A 673 -13.67 -7.04 10.64
C TYR A 673 -13.80 -5.97 9.53
N GLY A 674 -12.68 -5.46 9.00
CA GLY A 674 -12.67 -4.43 7.95
C GLY A 674 -12.40 -4.92 6.53
N MET A 675 -12.30 -6.24 6.31
CA MET A 675 -12.00 -6.83 5.01
C MET A 675 -13.28 -7.31 4.30
N GLU A 676 -13.37 -7.05 3.00
CA GLU A 676 -14.53 -7.45 2.17
C GLU A 676 -14.64 -8.96 1.97
N ASP A 677 -13.53 -9.70 2.09
CA ASP A 677 -13.41 -11.12 1.78
C ASP A 677 -13.09 -12.00 3.00
N GLY A 678 -13.32 -11.48 4.19
CA GLY A 678 -13.28 -12.28 5.42
C GLY A 678 -12.29 -11.77 6.47
N PRO A 679 -12.49 -12.16 7.75
CA PRO A 679 -11.72 -11.66 8.88
C PRO A 679 -10.32 -12.26 8.99
N LEU A 680 -10.12 -13.46 8.43
CA LEU A 680 -8.83 -14.16 8.37
C LEU A 680 -8.49 -14.45 6.92
N PRO A 681 -7.22 -14.33 6.50
CA PRO A 681 -6.79 -14.76 5.19
C PRO A 681 -7.12 -16.24 4.93
N GLU A 682 -7.89 -16.48 3.89
CA GLU A 682 -8.24 -17.83 3.40
C GLU A 682 -7.69 -18.02 1.99
N HIS A 683 -7.12 -19.21 1.74
CA HIS A 683 -6.60 -19.51 0.41
C HIS A 683 -7.72 -19.81 -0.57
N PHE A 684 -7.73 -19.07 -1.67
CA PHE A 684 -8.46 -19.34 -2.87
C PHE A 684 -7.48 -19.42 -4.05
N GLU A 685 -7.84 -20.18 -5.07
CA GLU A 685 -7.06 -20.21 -6.29
C GLU A 685 -7.20 -18.90 -7.07
N PRO A 686 -6.18 -18.51 -7.86
CA PRO A 686 -6.29 -17.41 -8.82
C PRO A 686 -7.50 -17.55 -9.72
N PHE A 687 -7.98 -16.44 -10.29
CA PHE A 687 -9.10 -16.45 -11.22
C PHE A 687 -8.92 -17.49 -12.34
N GLU A 688 -7.73 -17.52 -12.94
CA GLU A 688 -7.29 -18.58 -13.86
C GLU A 688 -6.27 -19.45 -13.15
N THR A 689 -6.59 -20.71 -12.97
CA THR A 689 -5.80 -21.68 -12.21
C THR A 689 -5.60 -22.97 -12.98
N PRO A 690 -4.44 -23.64 -12.81
CA PRO A 690 -4.17 -24.91 -13.47
C PRO A 690 -4.78 -26.11 -12.74
N VAL A 691 -5.54 -25.90 -11.68
CA VAL A 691 -6.14 -26.96 -10.86
C VAL A 691 -7.66 -26.91 -10.88
N ASP A 692 -8.30 -28.07 -10.69
CA ASP A 692 -9.75 -28.22 -10.76
C ASP A 692 -10.46 -28.05 -9.42
N ASN A 693 -9.69 -28.03 -8.33
CA ASN A 693 -10.23 -27.94 -6.97
C ASN A 693 -9.26 -27.24 -6.01
N ASN A 694 -9.80 -26.62 -4.97
CA ASN A 694 -9.06 -26.13 -3.83
C ASN A 694 -8.98 -27.25 -2.78
N LEU A 695 -7.77 -27.57 -2.30
CA LEU A 695 -7.58 -28.62 -1.29
C LEU A 695 -8.02 -28.21 0.12
N LEU A 696 -8.22 -26.91 0.36
CA LEU A 696 -8.56 -26.38 1.69
C LEU A 696 -10.08 -26.18 1.88
N ASN A 697 -10.79 -25.93 0.78
CA ASN A 697 -12.24 -25.72 0.84
C ASN A 697 -12.87 -25.99 -0.54
N GLY A 698 -14.20 -26.00 -0.62
CA GLY A 698 -14.94 -26.30 -1.86
C GLY A 698 -15.07 -25.12 -2.84
N SER A 699 -14.59 -23.91 -2.47
CA SER A 699 -14.62 -22.76 -3.35
C SER A 699 -13.29 -22.63 -4.11
N LEU A 700 -13.34 -22.75 -5.45
CA LEU A 700 -12.12 -22.65 -6.25
C LEU A 700 -11.52 -21.23 -6.16
N ASN A 701 -12.28 -20.20 -6.53
CA ASN A 701 -11.85 -18.82 -6.57
C ASN A 701 -12.45 -18.00 -5.42
N ASN A 702 -11.85 -16.85 -5.11
CA ASN A 702 -12.39 -15.90 -4.13
C ASN A 702 -13.80 -15.45 -4.55
N PRO A 703 -14.84 -15.77 -3.79
CA PRO A 703 -16.22 -15.47 -4.18
C PRO A 703 -16.53 -13.96 -4.15
N CYS A 704 -15.69 -13.16 -3.48
CA CYS A 704 -15.83 -11.71 -3.37
C CYS A 704 -15.08 -10.95 -4.48
N MET A 705 -14.27 -11.60 -5.31
CA MET A 705 -13.46 -10.91 -6.33
C MET A 705 -14.32 -10.02 -7.24
N LYS A 706 -13.73 -8.92 -7.70
CA LYS A 706 -14.36 -8.00 -8.65
C LYS A 706 -13.95 -8.35 -10.07
N PHE A 707 -14.88 -8.30 -10.99
CA PHE A 707 -14.60 -8.49 -12.42
C PHE A 707 -15.57 -7.68 -13.26
N ALA A 708 -15.09 -7.27 -14.43
CA ALA A 708 -15.92 -6.62 -15.42
C ALA A 708 -16.93 -7.60 -16.01
N GLU A 709 -18.20 -7.20 -16.12
CA GLU A 709 -19.26 -8.03 -16.71
C GLU A 709 -19.22 -7.99 -18.24
N ASN A 710 -18.07 -8.27 -18.84
CA ASN A 710 -17.94 -8.33 -20.29
C ASN A 710 -17.30 -9.66 -20.74
N GLU A 711 -17.39 -9.96 -22.04
CA GLU A 711 -16.89 -11.20 -22.60
C GLU A 711 -15.38 -11.38 -22.45
N SER A 712 -14.65 -10.26 -22.33
CA SER A 712 -13.19 -10.25 -22.19
C SER A 712 -12.71 -10.72 -20.82
N THR A 713 -13.59 -10.86 -19.84
CA THR A 713 -13.28 -11.45 -18.53
C THR A 713 -13.45 -12.96 -18.47
N LYS A 714 -13.97 -13.59 -19.53
CA LYS A 714 -14.10 -15.05 -19.55
C LYS A 714 -12.71 -15.68 -19.50
N HIS A 715 -12.51 -16.60 -18.57
CA HIS A 715 -11.29 -17.38 -18.51
C HIS A 715 -11.29 -18.52 -19.53
N GLY A 716 -10.12 -18.86 -20.02
CA GLY A 716 -9.91 -20.08 -20.79
C GLY A 716 -9.77 -21.31 -19.88
N SER A 717 -10.09 -22.48 -20.41
CA SER A 717 -9.92 -23.75 -19.69
C SER A 717 -8.43 -24.13 -19.60
N VAL A 718 -8.06 -24.89 -18.57
CA VAL A 718 -6.71 -25.43 -18.43
C VAL A 718 -6.35 -26.42 -19.54
N GLU A 719 -7.34 -27.07 -20.16
CA GLU A 719 -7.13 -27.99 -21.29
C GLU A 719 -6.66 -27.25 -22.54
N GLU A 720 -7.11 -26.00 -22.74
CA GLU A 720 -6.74 -25.17 -23.89
C GLU A 720 -5.50 -24.34 -23.59
N TYR A 721 -5.35 -23.87 -22.35
CA TYR A 721 -4.28 -22.99 -21.89
C TYR A 721 -3.58 -23.56 -20.65
N PRO A 722 -2.74 -24.59 -20.81
CA PRO A 722 -2.23 -25.40 -19.70
C PRO A 722 -1.05 -24.78 -18.96
N ILE A 723 -0.60 -23.61 -19.34
CA ILE A 723 0.62 -23.00 -18.82
C ILE A 723 0.27 -21.76 -18.00
N VAL A 724 0.76 -21.68 -16.77
CA VAL A 724 0.65 -20.47 -15.96
C VAL A 724 1.63 -19.43 -16.48
N ALA A 725 1.16 -18.21 -16.67
CA ALA A 725 1.97 -17.06 -17.03
C ALA A 725 2.00 -16.03 -15.89
N THR A 726 3.15 -15.37 -15.73
CA THR A 726 3.34 -14.24 -14.84
C THR A 726 4.07 -13.11 -15.58
N THR A 727 3.70 -11.86 -15.29
CA THR A 727 4.42 -10.69 -15.80
C THR A 727 5.54 -10.27 -14.87
N TYR A 728 6.65 -9.76 -15.41
CA TYR A 728 7.74 -9.21 -14.61
C TYR A 728 8.51 -8.11 -15.36
N SER A 729 9.26 -7.32 -14.58
CA SER A 729 10.13 -6.26 -15.10
C SER A 729 11.58 -6.72 -15.21
N VAL A 730 12.30 -6.15 -16.16
CA VAL A 730 13.77 -6.29 -16.30
C VAL A 730 14.46 -4.98 -15.96
N THR A 731 15.76 -5.05 -15.67
CA THR A 731 16.55 -3.90 -15.18
C THR A 731 16.69 -2.80 -16.22
N GLU A 732 16.74 -3.15 -17.50
CA GLU A 732 17.00 -2.24 -18.63
C GLU A 732 15.77 -1.40 -18.99
N GLN A 733 14.58 -1.83 -18.58
CA GLN A 733 13.33 -1.17 -18.95
C GLN A 733 12.55 -0.71 -17.70
N TRP A 734 11.88 0.42 -17.83
CA TRP A 734 11.11 1.04 -16.76
C TRP A 734 9.60 0.97 -17.01
N GLN A 735 8.84 0.37 -16.09
CA GLN A 735 7.38 0.31 -16.17
C GLN A 735 6.88 -0.18 -17.55
N THR A 736 6.03 0.59 -18.23
CA THR A 736 5.52 0.28 -19.57
C THR A 736 6.56 0.51 -20.68
N GLY A 737 7.77 0.93 -20.33
CA GLY A 737 8.84 1.17 -21.27
C GLY A 737 8.83 2.54 -21.96
N GLY A 738 7.82 3.37 -21.73
CA GLY A 738 7.69 4.66 -22.41
C GLY A 738 8.92 5.55 -22.28
N GLN A 739 9.46 5.67 -21.08
CA GLN A 739 10.66 6.47 -20.83
C GLN A 739 11.95 5.74 -21.26
N SER A 740 12.08 4.46 -20.93
CA SER A 740 13.29 3.69 -21.22
C SER A 740 13.45 3.37 -22.71
N ARG A 741 12.36 3.09 -23.43
CA ARG A 741 12.38 2.92 -24.90
C ARG A 741 12.68 4.21 -25.66
N SER A 742 12.63 5.37 -25.00
CA SER A 742 13.12 6.65 -25.53
C SER A 742 14.63 6.78 -25.42
N CYS A 743 15.31 5.92 -24.68
CA CYS A 743 16.76 5.93 -24.47
C CYS A 743 17.43 4.85 -25.35
N PRO A 744 18.15 5.21 -26.41
CA PRO A 744 18.78 4.23 -27.33
C PRO A 744 19.69 3.23 -26.63
N ALA A 745 20.44 3.66 -25.60
CA ALA A 745 21.36 2.79 -24.88
C ALA A 745 20.64 1.69 -24.09
N LEU A 746 19.44 1.98 -23.54
CA LEU A 746 18.63 0.98 -22.85
C LEU A 746 17.98 0.02 -23.84
N VAL A 747 17.56 0.53 -25.00
CA VAL A 747 17.03 -0.32 -26.08
C VAL A 747 18.12 -1.21 -26.66
N GLU A 748 19.36 -0.72 -26.81
CA GLU A 748 20.47 -1.55 -27.22
C GLU A 748 20.79 -2.67 -26.23
N ALA A 749 20.66 -2.39 -24.92
CA ALA A 749 20.86 -3.36 -23.86
C ALA A 749 19.75 -4.44 -23.81
N MET A 750 18.52 -4.07 -24.19
CA MET A 750 17.36 -4.99 -24.29
C MET A 750 16.53 -4.65 -25.54
N PRO A 751 16.92 -5.13 -26.72
CA PRO A 751 16.33 -4.70 -27.98
C PRO A 751 15.01 -5.36 -28.33
N THR A 752 14.69 -6.51 -27.72
CA THR A 752 13.48 -7.29 -28.05
C THR A 752 12.73 -7.76 -26.83
N GLN A 753 11.43 -7.87 -26.99
CA GLN A 753 10.55 -8.51 -26.02
C GLN A 753 10.77 -10.02 -25.99
N PHE A 754 10.75 -10.60 -24.79
CA PHE A 754 10.97 -12.03 -24.66
C PHE A 754 10.14 -12.66 -23.53
N ILE A 755 10.03 -14.00 -23.60
CA ILE A 755 9.55 -14.84 -22.50
C ILE A 755 10.70 -15.69 -21.94
N GLU A 756 10.68 -15.94 -20.64
CA GLU A 756 11.48 -16.99 -20.00
C GLU A 756 10.66 -18.28 -19.89
N ILE A 757 11.23 -19.38 -20.40
CA ILE A 757 10.63 -20.73 -20.33
C ILE A 757 11.64 -21.74 -19.79
N SER A 758 11.17 -22.78 -19.12
CA SER A 758 12.03 -23.84 -18.60
C SER A 758 12.62 -24.71 -19.72
N GLU A 759 13.73 -25.41 -19.42
CA GLU A 759 14.35 -26.38 -20.35
C GLU A 759 13.37 -27.51 -20.68
N GLU A 760 12.56 -27.94 -19.70
CA GLU A 760 11.56 -29.00 -19.86
C GLU A 760 10.44 -28.58 -20.84
N LEU A 761 9.82 -27.42 -20.61
CA LEU A 761 8.76 -26.90 -21.49
C LEU A 761 9.30 -26.65 -22.91
N ALA A 762 10.52 -26.09 -23.01
CA ALA A 762 11.18 -25.86 -24.28
C ALA A 762 11.38 -27.20 -25.05
N GLY A 763 11.81 -28.24 -24.34
CA GLY A 763 11.93 -29.60 -24.92
C GLY A 763 10.60 -30.19 -25.41
N GLU A 764 9.55 -30.04 -24.62
CA GLU A 764 8.19 -30.50 -24.96
C GLU A 764 7.62 -29.79 -26.20
N LYS A 765 7.87 -28.49 -26.32
CA LYS A 765 7.35 -27.63 -27.40
C LYS A 765 8.30 -27.54 -28.61
N GLY A 766 9.52 -28.11 -28.54
CA GLY A 766 10.54 -28.00 -29.59
C GLY A 766 11.09 -26.57 -29.78
N ILE A 767 11.07 -25.75 -28.76
CA ILE A 767 11.50 -24.34 -28.77
C ILE A 767 12.95 -24.25 -28.31
N LYS A 768 13.70 -23.30 -28.89
CA LYS A 768 15.08 -22.98 -28.51
C LYS A 768 15.20 -21.47 -28.21
N SER A 769 16.19 -21.09 -27.43
CA SER A 769 16.50 -19.67 -27.23
C SER A 769 16.72 -18.95 -28.57
N GLY A 770 16.07 -17.81 -28.73
CA GLY A 770 16.08 -17.02 -29.96
C GLY A 770 15.01 -17.38 -30.99
N ASP A 771 14.26 -18.46 -30.77
CA ASP A 771 13.08 -18.74 -31.60
C ASP A 771 11.97 -17.71 -31.33
N LYS A 772 11.25 -17.31 -32.37
CA LYS A 772 9.98 -16.59 -32.22
C LYS A 772 8.92 -17.54 -31.70
N VAL A 773 8.16 -17.09 -30.71
CA VAL A 773 7.13 -17.85 -30.03
C VAL A 773 5.85 -17.04 -29.98
N ARG A 774 4.78 -17.65 -30.39
CA ARG A 774 3.43 -17.16 -30.16
C ARG A 774 2.96 -17.56 -28.76
N VAL A 775 2.51 -16.59 -27.96
CA VAL A 775 1.87 -16.79 -26.66
C VAL A 775 0.44 -16.30 -26.78
N TRP A 776 -0.54 -17.12 -26.41
CA TRP A 776 -1.95 -16.74 -26.58
C TRP A 776 -2.87 -17.33 -25.51
N ASN A 777 -4.00 -16.71 -25.37
CA ASN A 777 -5.17 -17.24 -24.68
C ASN A 777 -6.46 -16.78 -25.39
N ASN A 778 -7.60 -16.91 -24.73
CA ASN A 778 -8.90 -16.52 -25.30
C ASN A 778 -9.10 -15.00 -25.47
N ARG A 779 -8.17 -14.15 -24.95
CA ARG A 779 -8.24 -12.69 -25.04
C ARG A 779 -7.37 -12.13 -26.16
N ALA A 780 -6.15 -12.62 -26.28
CA ALA A 780 -5.17 -12.07 -27.22
C ALA A 780 -4.09 -13.08 -27.60
N SER A 781 -3.21 -12.63 -28.48
CA SER A 781 -1.99 -13.32 -28.91
C SER A 781 -0.85 -12.30 -29.05
N VAL A 782 0.33 -12.67 -28.57
CA VAL A 782 1.56 -11.89 -28.70
C VAL A 782 2.69 -12.74 -29.30
N GLU A 783 3.60 -12.09 -30.05
CA GLU A 783 4.78 -12.76 -30.61
C GLU A 783 6.06 -12.20 -29.97
N VAL A 784 6.83 -13.07 -29.35
CA VAL A 784 8.00 -12.70 -28.56
C VAL A 784 9.17 -13.66 -28.80
N ASP A 785 10.38 -13.27 -28.41
CA ASP A 785 11.54 -14.15 -28.45
C ASP A 785 11.55 -15.11 -27.26
N ALA A 786 12.00 -16.34 -27.45
CA ALA A 786 12.15 -17.29 -26.36
C ALA A 786 13.52 -17.20 -25.70
N VAL A 787 13.55 -17.20 -24.37
CA VAL A 787 14.76 -17.39 -23.55
C VAL A 787 14.56 -18.67 -22.74
N VAL A 788 15.26 -19.74 -23.14
CA VAL A 788 15.26 -21.01 -22.39
C VAL A 788 16.21 -20.88 -21.22
N THR A 789 15.72 -21.10 -20.00
CA THR A 789 16.48 -20.80 -18.78
C THR A 789 16.14 -21.75 -17.63
N LYS A 790 17.06 -21.84 -16.67
CA LYS A 790 16.86 -22.55 -15.38
C LYS A 790 16.23 -21.68 -14.30
N ARG A 791 15.93 -20.42 -14.60
CA ARG A 791 15.32 -19.49 -13.63
C ARG A 791 13.87 -19.80 -13.32
N VAL A 792 13.16 -20.38 -14.26
CA VAL A 792 11.81 -20.90 -14.09
C VAL A 792 11.86 -22.42 -14.19
N LYS A 793 11.16 -23.10 -13.29
CA LYS A 793 11.12 -24.57 -13.26
C LYS A 793 9.68 -25.04 -13.18
N PRO A 794 9.35 -26.20 -13.75
CA PRO A 794 8.05 -26.82 -13.49
C PRO A 794 7.96 -27.19 -12.01
N LEU A 795 6.75 -27.08 -11.46
CA LEU A 795 6.42 -27.47 -10.09
C LEU A 795 5.49 -28.68 -10.10
N THR A 796 5.47 -29.44 -9.02
CA THR A 796 4.50 -30.53 -8.81
C THR A 796 3.34 -30.01 -7.99
N VAL A 797 2.21 -29.75 -8.63
CA VAL A 797 1.01 -29.17 -8.04
C VAL A 797 -0.12 -30.21 -8.10
N HIS A 798 -0.74 -30.57 -6.99
CA HIS A 798 -1.76 -31.63 -6.90
C HIS A 798 -1.31 -32.95 -7.60
N GLY A 799 -0.01 -33.25 -7.52
CA GLY A 799 0.58 -34.44 -8.15
C GLY A 799 0.77 -34.37 -9.67
N LYS A 800 0.51 -33.23 -10.29
CA LYS A 800 0.72 -32.97 -11.73
C LYS A 800 1.86 -31.99 -11.96
N THR A 801 2.58 -32.14 -13.07
CA THR A 801 3.58 -31.17 -13.50
C THR A 801 2.89 -29.89 -13.98
N GLN A 802 3.26 -28.77 -13.43
CA GLN A 802 2.77 -27.45 -13.81
C GLN A 802 3.92 -26.59 -14.32
N HIS A 803 3.79 -26.09 -15.54
CA HIS A 803 4.75 -25.18 -16.16
C HIS A 803 4.40 -23.71 -15.81
N LEU A 804 5.45 -22.91 -15.70
CA LEU A 804 5.38 -21.46 -15.57
C LEU A 804 6.17 -20.81 -16.70
N ILE A 805 5.66 -19.69 -17.23
CA ILE A 805 6.44 -18.78 -18.09
C ILE A 805 6.44 -17.38 -17.53
N GLY A 806 7.55 -16.67 -17.74
CA GLY A 806 7.68 -15.26 -17.39
C GLY A 806 7.60 -14.37 -18.63
N LEU A 807 6.76 -13.36 -18.61
CA LEU A 807 6.53 -12.42 -19.70
C LEU A 807 7.06 -11.02 -19.34
N THR A 808 7.90 -10.44 -20.19
CA THR A 808 8.35 -9.05 -20.03
C THR A 808 7.31 -8.09 -20.60
N HIS A 809 6.93 -7.06 -19.83
CA HIS A 809 5.79 -6.20 -20.12
C HIS A 809 6.16 -4.76 -20.51
N HIS A 810 7.31 -4.52 -21.12
CA HIS A 810 7.82 -3.17 -21.37
C HIS A 810 7.61 -2.67 -22.80
N PHE A 811 6.98 -3.44 -23.66
CA PHE A 811 6.91 -3.17 -25.10
C PHE A 811 5.47 -2.90 -25.56
N GLY A 812 5.34 -2.11 -26.61
CA GLY A 812 4.08 -1.74 -27.24
C GLY A 812 4.31 -1.17 -28.64
N TRP A 813 3.29 -0.61 -29.27
CA TRP A 813 3.30 -0.13 -30.66
C TRP A 813 3.76 1.33 -30.81
N SER A 814 3.93 2.10 -29.73
CA SER A 814 4.25 3.52 -29.82
C SER A 814 5.53 3.80 -30.62
N ASP A 815 5.64 5.00 -31.20
CA ASP A 815 6.74 5.43 -32.07
C ASP A 815 8.07 5.65 -31.31
N LEU A 816 8.37 4.80 -30.33
CA LEU A 816 9.64 4.78 -29.59
C LEU A 816 10.65 3.84 -30.27
N PHE A 817 11.90 3.85 -29.83
CA PHE A 817 12.97 3.08 -30.49
C PHE A 817 12.76 1.56 -30.46
N GLY A 818 12.10 1.03 -29.44
CA GLY A 818 11.81 -0.40 -29.32
C GLY A 818 10.31 -0.64 -29.42
N THR A 819 9.86 -1.49 -30.32
CA THR A 819 8.45 -1.87 -30.47
C THR A 819 8.24 -3.34 -30.12
N GLY A 820 7.00 -3.72 -29.79
CA GLY A 820 6.56 -5.07 -29.48
C GLY A 820 5.07 -5.13 -29.17
N ASP A 821 4.64 -6.25 -28.64
CA ASP A 821 3.24 -6.48 -28.30
C ASP A 821 2.92 -6.11 -26.86
N VAL A 822 1.69 -5.69 -26.60
CA VAL A 822 1.20 -5.36 -25.24
C VAL A 822 0.82 -6.65 -24.51
N VAL A 823 1.64 -7.11 -23.59
CA VAL A 823 1.42 -8.35 -22.82
C VAL A 823 0.13 -8.31 -21.99
N ASN A 824 -0.27 -7.13 -21.52
CA ASN A 824 -1.49 -6.97 -20.74
C ASN A 824 -2.80 -7.14 -21.55
N ASP A 825 -2.71 -7.32 -22.85
CA ASP A 825 -3.84 -7.84 -23.64
C ASP A 825 -4.20 -9.29 -23.27
N LEU A 826 -3.23 -10.04 -22.70
CA LEU A 826 -3.42 -11.42 -22.23
C LEU A 826 -4.00 -11.49 -20.80
N THR A 827 -3.89 -10.43 -19.99
CA THR A 827 -4.29 -10.46 -18.58
C THR A 827 -5.80 -10.28 -18.41
N PRO A 828 -6.45 -10.91 -17.41
CA PRO A 828 -7.88 -10.80 -17.19
C PRO A 828 -8.25 -9.48 -16.50
N ASN A 829 -9.42 -8.93 -16.82
CA ASN A 829 -9.96 -7.76 -16.14
C ASN A 829 -10.71 -8.17 -14.85
N VAL A 830 -9.98 -8.69 -13.89
CA VAL A 830 -10.47 -9.11 -12.58
C VAL A 830 -9.57 -8.55 -11.48
N GLY A 831 -10.11 -8.30 -10.31
CA GLY A 831 -9.39 -7.66 -9.23
C GLY A 831 -9.78 -8.11 -7.83
N ASP A 832 -8.95 -7.72 -6.91
CA ASP A 832 -9.11 -7.89 -5.47
C ASP A 832 -10.37 -7.16 -4.96
N PRO A 833 -11.19 -7.77 -4.07
CA PRO A 833 -12.43 -7.15 -3.61
C PRO A 833 -12.23 -5.89 -2.76
N ASN A 834 -11.09 -5.77 -2.06
CA ASN A 834 -10.82 -4.65 -1.16
C ASN A 834 -10.19 -3.46 -1.87
N SER A 835 -9.30 -3.71 -2.82
CA SER A 835 -8.48 -2.69 -3.50
C SER A 835 -8.75 -2.57 -4.99
N GLN A 836 -9.43 -3.55 -5.58
CA GLN A 836 -9.58 -3.76 -7.03
C GLN A 836 -8.25 -3.78 -7.80
N THR A 837 -7.15 -4.10 -7.13
CA THR A 837 -5.89 -4.35 -7.80
C THR A 837 -6.03 -5.53 -8.75
N PRO A 838 -5.67 -5.37 -10.04
CA PRO A 838 -5.89 -6.42 -11.04
C PRO A 838 -4.96 -7.63 -10.89
N GLU A 839 -5.40 -8.76 -11.46
CA GLU A 839 -4.62 -9.99 -11.56
C GLU A 839 -3.62 -9.92 -12.72
N TYR A 840 -2.33 -9.83 -12.42
CA TYR A 840 -1.26 -9.83 -13.44
C TYR A 840 -0.25 -10.97 -13.26
N LYS A 841 -0.35 -11.73 -12.16
CA LYS A 841 0.70 -12.65 -11.75
C LYS A 841 0.34 -14.12 -11.91
N ALA A 842 -0.94 -14.42 -12.17
CA ALA A 842 -1.39 -15.79 -12.43
C ALA A 842 -2.55 -15.79 -13.44
N PHE A 843 -2.23 -16.11 -14.69
CA PHE A 843 -3.22 -16.30 -15.76
C PHE A 843 -2.77 -17.43 -16.69
N LEU A 844 -3.70 -17.99 -17.45
CA LEU A 844 -3.44 -19.14 -18.29
C LEU A 844 -3.15 -18.75 -19.74
N VAL A 845 -2.19 -19.44 -20.33
CA VAL A 845 -1.80 -19.28 -21.74
C VAL A 845 -1.40 -20.61 -22.36
N ASN A 846 -1.25 -20.62 -23.68
CA ASN A 846 -0.54 -21.65 -24.43
C ASN A 846 0.60 -21.00 -25.23
N ILE A 847 1.58 -21.82 -25.64
CA ILE A 847 2.71 -21.36 -26.44
C ILE A 847 2.98 -22.33 -27.58
N GLU A 848 3.43 -21.79 -28.71
CA GLU A 848 3.96 -22.55 -29.82
C GLU A 848 5.09 -21.78 -30.53
N LYS A 849 5.88 -22.46 -31.29
CA LYS A 849 6.87 -21.83 -32.17
C LYS A 849 6.13 -21.10 -33.30
N ALA A 850 6.40 -19.80 -33.50
CA ALA A 850 5.79 -18.98 -34.54
C ALA A 850 6.33 -19.30 -35.92
#